data_c461ea29cea9f020a09d84dc6f56fd69
#
_entry.id   c461ea29cea9f020a09d84dc6f56fd69
#
_cell.length_a   1.000
_cell.length_b   1.000
_cell.length_c   1.000
_cell.angle_alpha   90.00
_cell.angle_beta   90.00
_cell.angle_gamma   90.00
#
_symmetry.space_group_name_H-M   'P 1'
#
loop_
_entity.id
_entity.type
_entity.pdbx_description
1 polymer ?
#
loop_
_entity_poly.entity_id
_entity_poly.type
_entity_poly.pdbx_seq_one_letter_code
_entity_poly.pdbx_strand_id
1 'polypeptide(L)'
;MKIVHHGKITLPLILAPALSAFALPAFAAEDTMVVSATPGPISELDTPAAVSVVNGDDMRQAAPRVNLSESLGSVPGLQVQNRQNYAQDLQLSVRGFGSRSTYGVRGIRMYVDGIPATMPDGQGQTSNIDINSVESIEVLRGPFSALYGNASGGVINVTTTTGTQPPTLEASTYYGSFGSWRNSVKATGATGDGTQAGDVDYAISASRFTTHGYRDHSSAQKNLGNAKLGVRLNEASKLTLLLNSVDIDANDPGGLTEQEWHDNPTQAPRAEQYNTRKTTKQTQAGLRYDRQLTANDDLSVMMYAGVRETTQYQSIPVAPQLNPTHPGGVIELARHYQGIDSRWTHRGDLLSVPVKFTTGLDYETMSEKRKGYENFVVENGTTVLGEKGDLRRDERNLMWNVDPYLQTAWQFTDKLSLDAGVRFSSVYFDSNDQYIVGKNGDDSGDASYHKWLPAAALKYAVTDAWNIYTSAGRGFETPTINELSYRDNGQSGLNFGLKPSTSDTIEIGSKTRVGNGLFSAALFQTDTDDEIVADQSSGGRTTYKNAGKTRRQGMELSADSQFAEDWRVKMAWTYLDATYRSNACGTDSCEGNRIPGIARNMGYASLAYAPPEGFYAGADIRYMSDIQANDENTAKAPSYTVASLNSGYKLRIQESWMLDVWGRVDNLFDREYVGSVIVNEGNSRYYEPAPGRNYGVGVNLSYTFM
;
A
#
# COMPACT_ATOMS: atom_id res chain seq x y z
N MET A 1 52.82 3.43 -21.87
CA MET A 1 52.58 1.97 -21.80
C MET A 1 52.10 1.67 -20.38
N LYS A 2 50.77 1.76 -20.13
CA LYS A 2 50.14 1.48 -18.86
C LYS A 2 49.17 0.33 -19.11
N ILE A 3 49.41 -0.77 -18.42
CA ILE A 3 48.68 -2.02 -18.52
C ILE A 3 47.38 -1.88 -17.75
N VAL A 4 46.24 -2.12 -18.42
CA VAL A 4 44.91 -2.17 -17.84
C VAL A 4 44.70 -3.57 -17.28
N HIS A 5 44.48 -3.68 -15.98
CA HIS A 5 44.11 -4.93 -15.34
C HIS A 5 42.58 -5.17 -15.49
N HIS A 6 42.23 -6.24 -16.22
CA HIS A 6 40.89 -6.78 -16.24
C HIS A 6 40.66 -7.60 -14.97
N GLY A 7 39.82 -7.11 -14.09
CA GLY A 7 39.32 -7.86 -12.93
C GLY A 7 38.30 -8.90 -13.38
N LYS A 8 38.65 -10.18 -13.24
CA LYS A 8 37.72 -11.32 -13.40
C LYS A 8 36.78 -11.35 -12.19
N ILE A 9 35.48 -11.19 -12.47
CA ILE A 9 34.43 -11.46 -11.48
C ILE A 9 34.25 -12.97 -11.37
N THR A 10 34.74 -13.56 -10.31
CA THR A 10 34.44 -14.95 -9.92
C THR A 10 33.14 -14.94 -9.10
N LEU A 11 32.07 -15.48 -9.68
CA LEU A 11 30.84 -15.83 -8.92
C LEU A 11 31.19 -16.98 -7.97
N PRO A 12 30.86 -16.88 -6.68
CA PRO A 12 30.94 -18.04 -5.80
C PRO A 12 29.74 -18.96 -6.10
N LEU A 13 30.05 -20.18 -6.49
CA LEU A 13 29.11 -21.30 -6.55
C LEU A 13 28.66 -21.61 -5.11
N ILE A 14 27.44 -21.20 -4.74
CA ILE A 14 26.87 -21.58 -3.46
C ILE A 14 26.33 -23.00 -3.59
N LEU A 15 26.97 -23.91 -2.87
CA LEU A 15 26.55 -25.30 -2.67
C LEU A 15 25.12 -25.30 -2.10
N ALA A 16 24.20 -25.97 -2.80
CA ALA A 16 22.91 -26.32 -2.26
C ALA A 16 23.05 -27.35 -1.14
N PRO A 17 22.55 -27.14 0.06
CA PRO A 17 22.44 -28.18 1.05
C PRO A 17 21.41 -29.21 0.59
N ALA A 18 21.79 -30.47 0.57
CA ALA A 18 20.89 -31.60 0.35
C ALA A 18 19.84 -31.62 1.46
N LEU A 19 18.62 -31.22 1.19
CA LEU A 19 17.46 -31.46 2.04
C LEU A 19 17.12 -32.95 1.91
N SER A 20 17.42 -33.72 2.93
CA SER A 20 16.89 -35.07 3.12
C SER A 20 15.37 -35.00 3.24
N ALA A 21 14.69 -35.62 2.30
CA ALA A 21 13.22 -35.68 2.25
C ALA A 21 12.69 -36.46 3.46
N PHE A 22 12.14 -35.78 4.43
CA PHE A 22 11.18 -36.34 5.36
C PHE A 22 9.83 -36.44 4.63
N ALA A 23 9.36 -37.65 4.37
CA ALA A 23 8.01 -37.86 3.87
C ALA A 23 7.02 -37.54 5.00
N LEU A 24 6.46 -36.34 4.97
CA LEU A 24 5.31 -35.94 5.79
C LEU A 24 4.01 -36.38 5.10
N PRO A 25 2.98 -36.79 5.85
CA PRO A 25 1.69 -37.13 5.27
C PRO A 25 1.13 -35.91 4.51
N ALA A 26 0.71 -36.14 3.27
CA ALA A 26 0.10 -35.11 2.44
C ALA A 26 -1.33 -34.83 2.93
N PHE A 27 -1.52 -33.75 3.65
CA PHE A 27 -2.82 -33.08 3.76
C PHE A 27 -3.02 -32.24 2.50
N ALA A 28 -4.23 -32.24 1.95
CA ALA A 28 -4.52 -31.37 0.79
C ALA A 28 -4.53 -29.91 1.27
N ALA A 29 -3.52 -29.15 0.88
CA ALA A 29 -3.53 -27.71 1.08
C ALA A 29 -4.53 -27.08 0.12
N GLU A 30 -5.42 -26.23 0.60
CA GLU A 30 -6.21 -25.37 -0.27
C GLU A 30 -5.26 -24.39 -1.00
N ASP A 31 -5.36 -24.37 -2.33
CA ASP A 31 -4.58 -23.43 -3.14
C ASP A 31 -5.06 -22.00 -2.92
N THR A 32 -4.17 -21.14 -2.48
CA THR A 32 -4.45 -19.71 -2.42
C THR A 32 -4.59 -19.17 -3.84
N MET A 33 -5.77 -18.63 -4.15
CA MET A 33 -6.09 -18.10 -5.47
C MET A 33 -5.71 -16.63 -5.56
N VAL A 34 -5.10 -16.25 -6.68
CA VAL A 34 -4.68 -14.89 -7.01
C VAL A 34 -5.55 -14.38 -8.16
N VAL A 35 -6.04 -13.18 -8.06
CA VAL A 35 -6.91 -12.55 -9.08
C VAL A 35 -6.29 -11.30 -9.70
N SER A 36 -5.20 -10.77 -9.14
CA SER A 36 -4.56 -9.54 -9.60
C SER A 36 -3.53 -9.74 -10.71
N ALA A 37 -2.86 -10.89 -10.77
CA ALA A 37 -1.73 -11.08 -11.69
C ALA A 37 -2.13 -11.53 -13.09
N THR A 38 -3.30 -12.16 -13.25
CA THR A 38 -3.76 -12.75 -14.50
C THR A 38 -5.25 -12.52 -14.70
N PRO A 39 -5.76 -12.68 -15.94
CA PRO A 39 -7.18 -12.58 -16.21
C PRO A 39 -8.00 -13.71 -15.53
N GLY A 40 -8.43 -13.49 -14.30
CA GLY A 40 -9.22 -14.39 -13.46
C GLY A 40 -8.37 -15.21 -12.48
N PRO A 41 -9.03 -15.91 -11.54
CA PRO A 41 -8.35 -16.59 -10.46
C PRO A 41 -7.42 -17.72 -10.96
N ILE A 42 -6.21 -17.75 -10.41
CA ILE A 42 -5.18 -18.77 -10.65
C ILE A 42 -4.47 -19.05 -9.33
N SER A 43 -3.92 -20.26 -9.15
CA SER A 43 -3.18 -20.57 -7.92
C SER A 43 -1.94 -19.68 -7.78
N GLU A 44 -1.55 -19.35 -6.54
CA GLU A 44 -0.32 -18.58 -6.29
C GLU A 44 0.92 -19.30 -6.86
N LEU A 45 0.96 -20.63 -6.78
CA LEU A 45 2.01 -21.46 -7.38
C LEU A 45 2.10 -21.25 -8.90
N ASP A 46 0.96 -21.20 -9.59
CA ASP A 46 0.89 -21.11 -11.06
C ASP A 46 1.04 -19.70 -11.61
N THR A 47 0.93 -18.70 -10.78
CA THR A 47 1.05 -17.28 -11.18
C THR A 47 2.49 -16.97 -11.60
N PRO A 48 2.74 -16.53 -12.87
CA PRO A 48 4.10 -16.26 -13.38
C PRO A 48 4.58 -14.85 -13.02
N ALA A 49 4.41 -14.46 -11.75
CA ALA A 49 4.79 -13.17 -11.20
C ALA A 49 5.11 -13.30 -9.71
N ALA A 50 5.89 -12.37 -9.17
CA ALA A 50 6.09 -12.22 -7.74
C ALA A 50 4.79 -11.70 -7.11
N VAL A 51 4.03 -12.55 -6.47
CA VAL A 51 2.78 -12.23 -5.77
C VAL A 51 2.82 -12.86 -4.38
N SER A 52 2.16 -12.23 -3.43
CA SER A 52 1.95 -12.77 -2.08
C SER A 52 0.52 -12.48 -1.66
N VAL A 53 -0.10 -13.45 -1.00
CA VAL A 53 -1.45 -13.32 -0.46
C VAL A 53 -1.38 -13.40 1.07
N VAL A 54 -1.96 -12.39 1.73
CA VAL A 54 -2.09 -12.35 3.18
C VAL A 54 -3.56 -12.58 3.53
N ASN A 55 -3.82 -13.63 4.28
CA ASN A 55 -5.18 -14.01 4.67
C ASN A 55 -5.69 -13.11 5.79
N GLY A 56 -6.96 -12.70 5.72
CA GLY A 56 -7.60 -11.83 6.70
C GLY A 56 -7.70 -12.45 8.10
N ASP A 57 -7.85 -13.77 8.22
CA ASP A 57 -7.89 -14.42 9.53
C ASP A 57 -6.54 -14.35 10.23
N ASP A 58 -5.44 -14.54 9.50
CA ASP A 58 -4.08 -14.34 10.02
C ASP A 58 -3.87 -12.89 10.48
N MET A 59 -4.41 -11.93 9.74
CA MET A 59 -4.32 -10.50 10.08
C MET A 59 -5.10 -10.15 11.35
N ARG A 60 -6.18 -10.87 11.64
CA ARG A 60 -7.06 -10.61 12.79
C ARG A 60 -6.64 -11.34 14.07
N GLN A 61 -5.81 -12.39 13.97
CA GLN A 61 -5.44 -13.22 15.11
C GLN A 61 -4.57 -12.44 16.09
N ALA A 62 -5.03 -12.25 17.32
CA ALA A 62 -4.35 -11.54 18.41
C ALA A 62 -3.74 -10.20 17.97
N ALA A 63 -4.46 -9.42 17.17
CA ALA A 63 -3.99 -8.20 16.55
C ALA A 63 -4.86 -6.98 16.91
N PRO A 64 -4.28 -5.77 17.01
CA PRO A 64 -5.02 -4.54 17.23
C PRO A 64 -6.01 -4.21 16.10
N ARG A 65 -5.72 -4.61 14.86
CA ARG A 65 -6.53 -4.40 13.63
C ARG A 65 -6.75 -2.93 13.31
N VAL A 66 -5.71 -2.11 13.47
CA VAL A 66 -5.75 -0.65 13.24
C VAL A 66 -5.03 -0.26 11.96
N ASN A 67 -3.84 -0.83 11.72
CA ASN A 67 -2.96 -0.48 10.61
C ASN A 67 -2.47 -1.72 9.84
N LEU A 68 -2.31 -1.59 8.52
CA LEU A 68 -1.76 -2.65 7.66
C LEU A 68 -0.34 -3.07 8.04
N SER A 69 0.43 -2.20 8.69
CA SER A 69 1.78 -2.51 9.19
C SER A 69 1.83 -3.65 10.20
N GLU A 70 0.69 -3.97 10.81
CA GLU A 70 0.59 -5.08 11.77
C GLU A 70 0.75 -6.45 11.10
N SER A 71 0.43 -6.57 9.81
CA SER A 71 0.25 -7.87 9.14
C SER A 71 1.06 -8.04 7.85
N LEU A 72 1.48 -6.96 7.18
CA LEU A 72 2.13 -7.05 5.88
C LEU A 72 3.65 -7.29 5.94
N GLY A 73 4.23 -7.47 7.12
CA GLY A 73 5.68 -7.74 7.28
C GLY A 73 6.15 -9.04 6.64
N SER A 74 5.26 -10.01 6.40
CA SER A 74 5.57 -11.28 5.75
C SER A 74 5.65 -11.21 4.22
N VAL A 75 5.37 -10.04 3.62
CA VAL A 75 5.41 -9.86 2.16
C VAL A 75 6.81 -9.41 1.74
N PRO A 76 7.58 -10.22 1.00
CA PRO A 76 8.89 -9.81 0.53
C PRO A 76 8.76 -8.66 -0.48
N GLY A 77 9.77 -7.79 -0.54
CA GLY A 77 9.76 -6.63 -1.43
C GLY A 77 8.86 -5.47 -1.00
N LEU A 78 7.99 -5.66 -0.01
CA LEU A 78 7.14 -4.62 0.55
C LEU A 78 7.73 -4.08 1.86
N GLN A 79 8.12 -2.82 1.87
CA GLN A 79 8.54 -2.10 3.07
C GLN A 79 7.34 -1.31 3.61
N VAL A 80 6.93 -1.62 4.83
CA VAL A 80 5.84 -0.95 5.53
C VAL A 80 6.42 -0.25 6.75
N GLN A 81 6.33 1.07 6.79
CA GLN A 81 6.81 1.87 7.90
C GLN A 81 5.63 2.48 8.66
N ASN A 82 5.57 2.24 9.96
CA ASN A 82 4.56 2.80 10.83
C ASN A 82 5.11 4.08 11.48
N ARG A 83 4.49 5.21 11.18
CA ARG A 83 4.87 6.53 11.68
C ARG A 83 4.50 6.76 13.13
N GLN A 84 3.65 5.91 13.71
CA GLN A 84 2.95 6.23 14.99
C GLN A 84 2.24 7.60 14.95
N ASN A 85 1.76 7.94 13.77
CA ASN A 85 1.12 9.19 13.41
C ASN A 85 -0.13 8.85 12.59
N TYR A 86 -1.29 8.96 13.24
CA TYR A 86 -2.57 8.60 12.62
C TYR A 86 -3.13 9.71 11.72
N ALA A 87 -2.54 10.90 11.74
CA ALA A 87 -2.86 11.98 10.82
C ALA A 87 -2.34 11.71 9.40
N GLN A 88 -1.32 10.84 9.26
CA GLN A 88 -0.70 10.50 7.99
C GLN A 88 -0.94 9.03 7.62
N ASP A 89 -1.05 8.74 6.32
CA ASP A 89 -1.07 7.37 5.83
C ASP A 89 0.28 6.67 6.10
N LEU A 90 0.26 5.33 6.16
CA LEU A 90 1.47 4.53 6.27
C LEU A 90 2.41 4.82 5.09
N GLN A 91 3.70 4.80 5.34
CA GLN A 91 4.67 4.84 4.26
C GLN A 91 4.87 3.43 3.70
N LEU A 92 4.41 3.22 2.48
CA LEU A 92 4.52 1.97 1.75
C LEU A 92 5.51 2.13 0.59
N SER A 93 6.39 1.15 0.44
CA SER A 93 7.32 1.08 -0.67
C SER A 93 7.40 -0.36 -1.17
N VAL A 94 7.22 -0.58 -2.46
CA VAL A 94 7.38 -1.88 -3.11
C VAL A 94 8.63 -1.85 -3.97
N ARG A 95 9.62 -2.68 -3.66
CA ARG A 95 10.92 -2.70 -4.36
C ARG A 95 11.56 -1.31 -4.47
N GLY A 96 11.34 -0.46 -3.46
CA GLY A 96 11.85 0.90 -3.41
C GLY A 96 11.02 1.95 -4.17
N PHE A 97 9.98 1.57 -4.91
CA PHE A 97 9.02 2.51 -5.45
C PHE A 97 8.08 3.00 -4.34
N GLY A 98 7.81 4.30 -4.31
CA GLY A 98 7.01 4.93 -3.26
C GLY A 98 7.83 5.52 -2.11
N SER A 99 9.13 5.24 -2.00
CA SER A 99 9.99 5.75 -0.91
C SER A 99 10.09 7.29 -0.88
N ARG A 100 9.95 7.95 -2.04
CA ARG A 100 9.94 9.42 -2.14
C ARG A 100 8.72 10.06 -1.46
N SER A 101 7.69 9.29 -1.21
CA SER A 101 6.47 9.83 -0.62
C SER A 101 6.68 10.11 0.86
N THR A 102 6.84 11.36 1.19
CA THR A 102 6.88 11.81 2.57
C THR A 102 5.51 11.62 3.24
N TYR A 103 4.42 11.83 2.48
CA TYR A 103 3.03 11.71 2.97
C TYR A 103 2.15 11.07 1.91
N GLY A 104 1.38 10.05 2.32
CA GLY A 104 0.56 9.22 1.43
C GLY A 104 1.35 8.12 0.72
N VAL A 105 0.74 7.42 -0.22
CA VAL A 105 1.33 6.33 -1.00
C VAL A 105 1.55 6.79 -2.43
N ARG A 106 2.69 6.43 -3.01
CA ARG A 106 3.06 6.72 -4.41
C ARG A 106 3.62 5.47 -5.07
N GLY A 107 3.53 5.39 -6.38
CA GLY A 107 4.13 4.30 -7.17
C GLY A 107 3.52 2.93 -6.94
N ILE A 108 2.44 2.84 -6.18
CA ILE A 108 1.70 1.62 -5.87
C ILE A 108 0.23 1.83 -6.19
N ARG A 109 -0.35 0.97 -6.99
CA ARG A 109 -1.78 0.98 -7.27
C ARG A 109 -2.52 0.18 -6.19
N MET A 110 -3.59 0.73 -5.64
CA MET A 110 -4.33 0.11 -4.54
C MET A 110 -5.81 0.02 -4.88
N TYR A 111 -6.42 -1.12 -4.54
CA TYR A 111 -7.85 -1.36 -4.71
C TYR A 111 -8.46 -1.96 -3.45
N VAL A 112 -9.73 -1.65 -3.20
CA VAL A 112 -10.58 -2.33 -2.21
C VAL A 112 -11.84 -2.80 -2.93
N ASP A 113 -12.00 -4.11 -3.07
CA ASP A 113 -13.07 -4.77 -3.86
C ASP A 113 -13.22 -4.24 -5.29
N GLY A 114 -12.11 -3.80 -5.91
CA GLY A 114 -12.08 -3.22 -7.25
C GLY A 114 -12.30 -1.71 -7.30
N ILE A 115 -12.67 -1.05 -6.20
CA ILE A 115 -12.69 0.42 -6.14
C ILE A 115 -11.27 0.92 -5.89
N PRO A 116 -10.72 1.82 -6.71
CA PRO A 116 -9.39 2.36 -6.47
C PRO A 116 -9.29 3.12 -5.15
N ALA A 117 -8.31 2.75 -4.32
CA ALA A 117 -7.84 3.57 -3.20
C ALA A 117 -6.68 4.50 -3.62
N THR A 118 -6.28 4.42 -4.89
CA THR A 118 -5.34 5.32 -5.56
C THR A 118 -6.12 6.21 -6.52
N MET A 119 -5.92 7.53 -6.43
CA MET A 119 -6.56 8.52 -7.28
C MET A 119 -5.97 8.51 -8.71
N PRO A 120 -6.61 9.14 -9.71
CA PRO A 120 -6.13 9.13 -11.10
C PRO A 120 -4.69 9.62 -11.27
N ASP A 121 -4.22 10.52 -10.39
CA ASP A 121 -2.87 11.06 -10.37
C ASP A 121 -1.82 10.13 -9.73
N GLY A 122 -2.20 8.94 -9.28
CA GLY A 122 -1.31 7.99 -8.61
C GLY A 122 -1.15 8.18 -7.10
N GLN A 123 -1.87 9.13 -6.49
CA GLN A 123 -1.86 9.30 -5.03
C GLN A 123 -2.71 8.24 -4.33
N GLY A 124 -2.08 7.33 -3.59
CA GLY A 124 -2.75 6.28 -2.82
C GLY A 124 -2.98 6.65 -1.35
N GLN A 125 -3.92 5.94 -0.73
CA GLN A 125 -4.28 6.09 0.68
C GLN A 125 -4.68 4.74 1.28
N THR A 126 -4.39 4.55 2.58
CA THR A 126 -4.70 3.33 3.32
C THR A 126 -5.80 3.51 4.36
N SER A 127 -6.19 4.75 4.61
CA SER A 127 -7.03 5.12 5.73
C SER A 127 -8.43 4.50 5.71
N ASN A 128 -8.96 4.15 4.54
CA ASN A 128 -10.28 3.56 4.35
C ASN A 128 -10.30 2.01 4.38
N ILE A 129 -9.16 1.35 4.58
CA ILE A 129 -9.07 -0.10 4.68
C ILE A 129 -9.40 -0.53 6.11
N ASP A 130 -10.46 -1.34 6.25
CA ASP A 130 -10.88 -1.91 7.53
C ASP A 130 -10.40 -3.37 7.64
N ILE A 131 -9.36 -3.61 8.43
CA ILE A 131 -8.77 -4.94 8.63
C ILE A 131 -9.81 -5.93 9.18
N ASN A 132 -10.82 -5.45 9.90
CA ASN A 132 -11.87 -6.29 10.43
C ASN A 132 -12.74 -6.95 9.33
N SER A 133 -12.87 -6.28 8.18
CA SER A 133 -13.63 -6.77 7.03
C SER A 133 -12.77 -7.41 5.94
N VAL A 134 -11.44 -7.40 6.05
CA VAL A 134 -10.55 -7.98 5.04
C VAL A 134 -10.69 -9.51 5.01
N GLU A 135 -10.89 -10.08 3.82
CA GLU A 135 -10.76 -11.50 3.53
C GLU A 135 -9.33 -11.87 3.12
N SER A 136 -8.76 -11.08 2.21
CA SER A 136 -7.38 -11.24 1.77
C SER A 136 -6.77 -9.94 1.25
N ILE A 137 -5.45 -9.86 1.29
CA ILE A 137 -4.68 -8.81 0.61
C ILE A 137 -3.70 -9.49 -0.33
N GLU A 138 -3.81 -9.19 -1.61
CA GLU A 138 -2.85 -9.59 -2.63
C GLU A 138 -1.85 -8.46 -2.89
N VAL A 139 -0.57 -8.79 -2.91
CA VAL A 139 0.50 -7.85 -3.25
C VAL A 139 1.24 -8.37 -4.48
N LEU A 140 0.93 -7.79 -5.63
CA LEU A 140 1.58 -8.07 -6.91
C LEU A 140 2.77 -7.13 -7.08
N ARG A 141 3.93 -7.69 -7.40
CA ARG A 141 5.18 -6.97 -7.64
C ARG A 141 5.71 -7.27 -9.04
N GLY A 142 6.56 -6.38 -9.55
CA GLY A 142 7.24 -6.59 -10.81
C GLY A 142 6.43 -6.23 -12.06
N PRO A 143 6.78 -6.79 -13.23
CA PRO A 143 6.35 -6.31 -14.55
C PRO A 143 4.84 -6.22 -14.78
N PHE A 144 4.06 -7.15 -14.22
CA PHE A 144 2.61 -7.17 -14.42
C PHE A 144 1.86 -6.05 -13.69
N SER A 145 2.48 -5.37 -12.73
CA SER A 145 1.90 -4.17 -12.12
C SER A 145 1.63 -3.05 -13.14
N ALA A 146 2.38 -3.01 -14.23
CA ALA A 146 2.20 -2.09 -15.34
C ALA A 146 0.81 -2.17 -15.99
N LEU A 147 0.17 -3.33 -15.96
CA LEU A 147 -1.16 -3.54 -16.52
C LEU A 147 -2.27 -2.87 -15.69
N TYR A 148 -1.92 -2.30 -14.54
CA TYR A 148 -2.81 -1.52 -13.68
C TYR A 148 -2.63 0.01 -13.84
N GLY A 149 -1.77 0.45 -14.78
CA GLY A 149 -1.61 1.84 -15.17
C GLY A 149 -0.55 2.58 -14.37
N ASN A 150 -0.88 3.76 -13.86
CA ASN A 150 0.02 4.71 -13.20
C ASN A 150 0.61 4.17 -11.88
N ALA A 151 1.49 3.16 -11.99
CA ALA A 151 2.25 2.57 -10.90
C ALA A 151 3.41 1.71 -11.43
N SER A 152 4.61 1.86 -10.87
CA SER A 152 5.79 1.07 -11.25
C SER A 152 6.20 0.05 -10.19
N GLY A 153 5.81 0.27 -8.92
CA GLY A 153 6.24 -0.59 -7.81
C GLY A 153 5.42 -1.87 -7.70
N GLY A 154 4.11 -1.76 -7.78
CA GLY A 154 3.24 -2.91 -7.53
C GLY A 154 1.78 -2.56 -7.42
N VAL A 155 0.99 -3.60 -7.14
CA VAL A 155 -0.45 -3.49 -6.88
C VAL A 155 -0.77 -4.13 -5.53
N ILE A 156 -1.56 -3.45 -4.72
CA ILE A 156 -2.16 -3.99 -3.50
C ILE A 156 -3.67 -4.08 -3.73
N ASN A 157 -4.17 -5.29 -3.75
CA ASN A 157 -5.59 -5.57 -3.94
C ASN A 157 -6.18 -6.13 -2.65
N VAL A 158 -7.09 -5.39 -2.04
CA VAL A 158 -7.79 -5.77 -0.82
C VAL A 158 -9.16 -6.31 -1.20
N THR A 159 -9.42 -7.56 -0.82
CA THR A 159 -10.74 -8.18 -0.94
C THR A 159 -11.39 -8.22 0.44
N THR A 160 -12.62 -7.73 0.55
CA THR A 160 -13.39 -7.81 1.79
C THR A 160 -14.22 -9.08 1.85
N THR A 161 -14.56 -9.51 3.09
CA THR A 161 -15.34 -10.71 3.37
C THR A 161 -16.63 -10.72 2.56
N THR A 162 -16.96 -11.87 1.98
CA THR A 162 -18.25 -12.17 1.37
C THR A 162 -19.08 -12.98 2.36
N GLY A 163 -20.36 -12.67 2.48
CA GLY A 163 -21.26 -13.41 3.37
C GLY A 163 -21.48 -14.85 2.91
N THR A 164 -21.50 -15.76 3.85
CA THR A 164 -21.77 -17.19 3.64
C THR A 164 -22.77 -17.70 4.67
N GLN A 165 -23.28 -18.91 4.47
CA GLN A 165 -24.04 -19.64 5.50
C GLN A 165 -23.11 -20.51 6.34
N PRO A 166 -23.38 -20.69 7.64
CA PRO A 166 -24.43 -20.01 8.42
C PRO A 166 -24.08 -18.54 8.71
N PRO A 167 -25.08 -17.66 8.89
CA PRO A 167 -24.83 -16.27 9.26
C PRO A 167 -24.07 -16.17 10.58
N THR A 168 -23.21 -15.15 10.71
CA THR A 168 -22.41 -14.88 11.91
C THR A 168 -22.50 -13.42 12.33
N LEU A 169 -22.44 -13.20 13.65
CA LEU A 169 -22.30 -11.88 14.26
C LEU A 169 -21.06 -11.90 15.15
N GLU A 170 -20.14 -10.97 14.91
CA GLU A 170 -18.91 -10.83 15.69
C GLU A 170 -18.88 -9.47 16.39
N ALA A 171 -18.44 -9.46 17.64
CA ALA A 171 -18.10 -8.25 18.37
C ALA A 171 -16.69 -8.39 18.92
N SER A 172 -15.86 -7.34 18.79
CA SER A 172 -14.52 -7.36 19.31
C SER A 172 -14.16 -6.07 20.04
N THR A 173 -13.36 -6.20 21.08
CA THR A 173 -12.77 -5.07 21.81
C THR A 173 -11.29 -5.32 21.99
N TYR A 174 -10.50 -4.25 21.88
CA TYR A 174 -9.06 -4.23 22.12
C TYR A 174 -8.72 -3.05 23.01
N TYR A 175 -7.86 -3.30 23.97
CA TYR A 175 -7.24 -2.26 24.81
C TYR A 175 -5.73 -2.44 24.82
N GLY A 176 -4.99 -1.36 24.57
CA GLY A 176 -3.53 -1.40 24.47
C GLY A 176 -2.85 -0.21 25.12
N SER A 177 -1.52 -0.24 25.11
CA SER A 177 -0.67 0.85 25.55
C SER A 177 -1.08 2.17 24.90
N PHE A 178 -0.70 3.30 25.53
CA PHE A 178 -1.00 4.66 25.09
C PHE A 178 -2.50 5.01 25.09
N GLY A 179 -3.29 4.37 25.95
CA GLY A 179 -4.73 4.56 25.99
C GLY A 179 -5.44 4.15 24.70
N SER A 180 -4.84 3.22 23.97
CA SER A 180 -5.44 2.71 22.71
C SER A 180 -6.64 1.84 22.99
N TRP A 181 -7.76 2.13 22.34
CA TRP A 181 -8.99 1.38 22.49
C TRP A 181 -9.65 1.20 21.11
N ARG A 182 -10.01 -0.04 20.76
CA ARG A 182 -10.79 -0.33 19.54
C ARG A 182 -11.98 -1.21 19.87
N ASN A 183 -13.14 -0.84 19.34
CA ASN A 183 -14.36 -1.66 19.35
C ASN A 183 -14.82 -1.87 17.91
N SER A 184 -15.31 -3.05 17.59
CA SER A 184 -15.89 -3.34 16.28
C SER A 184 -17.00 -4.38 16.36
N VAL A 185 -17.90 -4.29 15.39
CA VAL A 185 -18.93 -5.29 15.13
C VAL A 185 -18.88 -5.68 13.67
N LYS A 186 -19.16 -6.95 13.35
CA LYS A 186 -19.24 -7.47 11.98
C LYS A 186 -20.37 -8.49 11.90
N ALA A 187 -21.23 -8.35 10.91
CA ALA A 187 -22.30 -9.30 10.58
C ALA A 187 -22.10 -9.81 9.17
N THR A 188 -22.09 -11.12 8.99
CA THR A 188 -21.98 -11.78 7.69
C THR A 188 -23.03 -12.85 7.52
N GLY A 189 -23.50 -13.07 6.31
CA GLY A 189 -24.46 -14.14 6.06
C GLY A 189 -24.91 -14.21 4.61
N ALA A 190 -25.64 -15.26 4.30
CA ALA A 190 -26.29 -15.46 3.01
C ALA A 190 -27.68 -16.08 3.17
N THR A 191 -28.55 -15.91 2.18
CA THR A 191 -29.89 -16.54 2.18
C THR A 191 -29.93 -17.89 1.45
N GLY A 192 -28.93 -18.16 0.61
CA GLY A 192 -28.79 -19.39 -0.18
C GLY A 192 -27.32 -19.78 -0.35
N ASP A 193 -27.06 -20.66 -1.30
CA ASP A 193 -25.71 -21.08 -1.68
C ASP A 193 -25.04 -20.16 -2.71
N GLY A 194 -25.71 -19.08 -3.10
CA GLY A 194 -25.24 -18.10 -4.07
C GLY A 194 -25.38 -18.52 -5.53
N THR A 195 -26.13 -19.57 -5.82
CA THR A 195 -26.30 -20.10 -7.19
C THR A 195 -27.64 -19.73 -7.83
N GLN A 196 -28.66 -19.46 -7.03
CA GLN A 196 -30.02 -19.25 -7.51
C GLN A 196 -30.42 -17.77 -7.57
N ALA A 197 -31.38 -17.45 -8.45
CA ALA A 197 -31.96 -16.13 -8.52
C ALA A 197 -32.63 -15.75 -7.19
N GLY A 198 -32.30 -14.56 -6.67
CA GLY A 198 -32.78 -14.07 -5.39
C GLY A 198 -31.89 -14.41 -4.20
N ASP A 199 -30.84 -15.21 -4.36
CA ASP A 199 -29.85 -15.42 -3.30
C ASP A 199 -29.12 -14.11 -2.98
N VAL A 200 -29.01 -13.81 -1.71
CA VAL A 200 -28.38 -12.59 -1.18
C VAL A 200 -27.23 -12.99 -0.26
N ASP A 201 -26.09 -12.35 -0.43
CA ASP A 201 -24.98 -12.38 0.52
C ASP A 201 -24.70 -10.99 1.09
N TYR A 202 -24.26 -10.92 2.35
CA TYR A 202 -23.96 -9.65 2.98
C TYR A 202 -22.79 -9.77 3.96
N ALA A 203 -21.99 -8.72 4.03
CA ALA A 203 -20.99 -8.48 5.06
C ALA A 203 -21.03 -7.00 5.45
N ILE A 204 -21.27 -6.71 6.70
CA ILE A 204 -21.40 -5.36 7.24
C ILE A 204 -20.50 -5.24 8.45
N SER A 205 -19.65 -4.21 8.50
CA SER A 205 -18.80 -3.96 9.66
C SER A 205 -18.78 -2.49 10.05
N ALA A 206 -18.56 -2.25 11.32
CA ALA A 206 -18.30 -0.93 11.87
C ALA A 206 -17.23 -1.03 12.96
N SER A 207 -16.33 -0.06 13.02
CA SER A 207 -15.30 0.01 14.04
C SER A 207 -15.00 1.44 14.48
N ARG A 208 -14.60 1.58 15.74
CA ARG A 208 -14.11 2.82 16.33
C ARG A 208 -12.81 2.55 17.05
N PHE A 209 -11.79 3.33 16.73
CA PHE A 209 -10.48 3.36 17.37
C PHE A 209 -10.21 4.72 17.98
N THR A 210 -9.66 4.75 19.20
CA THR A 210 -9.17 5.95 19.87
C THR A 210 -7.84 5.66 20.53
N THR A 211 -6.95 6.66 20.61
CA THR A 211 -5.65 6.56 21.26
C THR A 211 -5.19 7.92 21.75
N HIS A 212 -4.38 7.96 22.83
CA HIS A 212 -3.62 9.16 23.17
C HIS A 212 -2.35 9.28 22.33
N GLY A 213 -1.89 8.15 21.72
CA GLY A 213 -0.68 8.04 20.92
C GLY A 213 0.58 7.82 21.75
N TYR A 214 1.63 7.33 21.10
CA TYR A 214 2.95 7.10 21.73
C TYR A 214 3.70 8.41 21.98
N ARG A 215 3.61 9.33 21.04
CA ARG A 215 4.29 10.62 21.09
C ARG A 215 3.36 11.69 21.67
N ASP A 216 3.97 12.74 22.22
CA ASP A 216 3.24 13.96 22.54
C ASP A 216 2.54 14.48 21.29
N HIS A 217 1.38 15.07 21.43
CA HIS A 217 0.58 15.58 20.32
C HIS A 217 0.31 14.55 19.19
N SER A 218 -0.01 13.29 19.55
CA SER A 218 -0.30 12.21 18.59
C SER A 218 -1.62 11.47 18.84
N SER A 219 -2.53 12.07 19.60
CA SER A 219 -3.86 11.49 19.83
C SER A 219 -4.68 11.39 18.56
N ALA A 220 -5.51 10.36 18.48
CA ALA A 220 -6.33 10.12 17.30
C ALA A 220 -7.66 9.44 17.64
N GLN A 221 -8.64 9.68 16.75
CA GLN A 221 -9.89 8.96 16.66
C GLN A 221 -10.13 8.56 15.20
N LYS A 222 -10.54 7.31 14.97
CA LYS A 222 -10.88 6.78 13.64
C LYS A 222 -12.17 5.97 13.73
N ASN A 223 -13.14 6.32 12.89
CA ASN A 223 -14.37 5.55 12.71
C ASN A 223 -14.38 4.98 11.28
N LEU A 224 -14.71 3.70 11.14
CA LEU A 224 -14.80 3.00 9.87
C LEU A 224 -16.13 2.26 9.77
N GLY A 225 -16.73 2.28 8.58
CA GLY A 225 -17.90 1.49 8.24
C GLY A 225 -17.78 0.90 6.85
N ASN A 226 -18.14 -0.37 6.68
CA ASN A 226 -18.17 -1.07 5.41
C ASN A 226 -19.44 -1.89 5.27
N ALA A 227 -19.94 -1.98 4.03
CA ALA A 227 -20.97 -2.94 3.68
C ALA A 227 -20.72 -3.48 2.26
N LYS A 228 -20.87 -4.79 2.11
CA LYS A 228 -20.84 -5.52 0.84
C LYS A 228 -22.11 -6.34 0.77
N LEU A 229 -22.93 -6.07 -0.25
CA LEU A 229 -24.22 -6.71 -0.45
C LEU A 229 -24.24 -7.31 -1.85
N GLY A 230 -24.35 -8.61 -1.98
CA GLY A 230 -24.47 -9.32 -3.25
C GLY A 230 -25.89 -9.83 -3.47
N VAL A 231 -26.38 -9.70 -4.68
CA VAL A 231 -27.67 -10.27 -5.11
C VAL A 231 -27.48 -11.03 -6.40
N ARG A 232 -27.83 -12.31 -6.41
CA ARG A 232 -27.87 -13.14 -7.60
C ARG A 232 -29.13 -12.81 -8.38
N LEU A 233 -29.00 -12.20 -9.55
CA LEU A 233 -30.14 -11.83 -10.38
C LEU A 233 -30.72 -13.03 -11.15
N ASN A 234 -29.84 -13.93 -11.57
CA ASN A 234 -30.12 -15.23 -12.18
C ASN A 234 -28.86 -16.10 -12.08
N GLU A 235 -28.89 -17.34 -12.58
CA GLU A 235 -27.76 -18.27 -12.53
C GLU A 235 -26.45 -17.70 -13.14
N ALA A 236 -26.58 -16.81 -14.14
CA ALA A 236 -25.45 -16.24 -14.86
C ALA A 236 -25.05 -14.83 -14.42
N SER A 237 -25.79 -14.17 -13.51
CA SER A 237 -25.58 -12.74 -13.20
C SER A 237 -25.63 -12.45 -11.71
N LYS A 238 -24.67 -11.66 -11.23
CA LYS A 238 -24.62 -11.14 -9.85
C LYS A 238 -24.45 -9.63 -9.85
N LEU A 239 -25.15 -8.96 -8.95
CA LEU A 239 -24.97 -7.54 -8.65
C LEU A 239 -24.39 -7.41 -7.24
N THR A 240 -23.33 -6.61 -7.09
CA THR A 240 -22.70 -6.37 -5.78
C THR A 240 -22.65 -4.87 -5.51
N LEU A 241 -23.24 -4.45 -4.39
CA LEU A 241 -23.16 -3.09 -3.85
C LEU A 241 -22.06 -3.03 -2.79
N LEU A 242 -21.21 -2.03 -2.88
CA LEU A 242 -20.10 -1.77 -1.96
C LEU A 242 -20.27 -0.40 -1.34
N LEU A 243 -20.16 -0.30 -0.02
CA LEU A 243 -20.22 0.97 0.71
C LEU A 243 -19.03 1.02 1.68
N ASN A 244 -18.36 2.16 1.74
CA ASN A 244 -17.26 2.40 2.67
C ASN A 244 -17.31 3.84 3.18
N SER A 245 -17.08 4.02 4.47
CA SER A 245 -16.98 5.34 5.11
C SER A 245 -15.87 5.37 6.14
N VAL A 246 -15.10 6.43 6.17
CA VAL A 246 -14.06 6.69 7.17
C VAL A 246 -14.14 8.14 7.65
N ASP A 247 -13.99 8.32 8.96
CA ASP A 247 -13.87 9.62 9.63
C ASP A 247 -12.70 9.57 10.62
N ILE A 248 -11.68 10.40 10.38
CA ILE A 248 -10.45 10.48 11.16
C ILE A 248 -10.26 11.89 11.66
N ASP A 249 -9.97 12.02 12.96
CA ASP A 249 -9.48 13.22 13.59
C ASP A 249 -8.21 12.86 14.35
N ALA A 250 -7.07 13.48 13.99
CA ALA A 250 -5.78 13.11 14.54
C ALA A 250 -4.82 14.30 14.64
N ASN A 251 -4.10 14.35 15.75
CA ASN A 251 -2.96 15.22 15.92
C ASN A 251 -1.74 14.66 15.17
N ASP A 252 -0.89 15.54 14.66
CA ASP A 252 0.27 15.19 13.84
C ASP A 252 1.56 15.56 14.61
N PRO A 253 2.29 14.61 15.20
CA PRO A 253 3.49 14.90 15.98
C PRO A 253 4.67 15.34 15.12
N GLY A 254 4.66 15.13 13.80
CA GLY A 254 5.75 15.43 12.89
C GLY A 254 7.03 14.63 13.17
N GLY A 255 8.09 14.91 12.42
CA GLY A 255 9.40 14.31 12.61
C GLY A 255 10.26 15.02 13.65
N LEU A 256 11.32 14.35 14.11
CA LEU A 256 12.34 14.85 15.01
C LEU A 256 13.70 14.97 14.29
N THR A 257 14.55 15.87 14.77
CA THR A 257 15.99 15.82 14.46
C THR A 257 16.64 14.67 15.21
N GLU A 258 17.87 14.29 14.83
CA GLU A 258 18.62 13.23 15.51
C GLU A 258 18.82 13.57 16.99
N GLN A 259 19.18 14.80 17.31
CA GLN A 259 19.34 15.29 18.67
C GLN A 259 18.04 15.18 19.49
N GLU A 260 16.92 15.68 18.94
CA GLU A 260 15.63 15.63 19.62
C GLU A 260 15.17 14.19 19.86
N TRP A 261 15.41 13.27 18.91
CA TRP A 261 15.11 11.85 19.06
C TRP A 261 15.89 11.21 20.20
N HIS A 262 17.21 11.49 20.28
CA HIS A 262 18.05 10.95 21.35
C HIS A 262 17.75 11.58 22.72
N ASP A 263 17.38 12.87 22.76
CA ASP A 263 17.06 13.55 24.01
C ASP A 263 15.73 13.06 24.60
N ASN A 264 14.70 12.94 23.76
CA ASN A 264 13.39 12.42 24.14
C ASN A 264 12.59 11.97 22.89
N PRO A 265 12.47 10.67 22.64
CA PRO A 265 11.78 10.16 21.45
C PRO A 265 10.27 10.44 21.43
N THR A 266 9.66 10.79 22.54
CA THR A 266 8.22 11.09 22.61
C THR A 266 7.87 12.54 22.33
N GLN A 267 8.83 13.46 22.41
CA GLN A 267 8.56 14.89 22.26
C GLN A 267 8.03 15.29 20.88
N ALA A 268 7.24 16.36 20.83
CA ALA A 268 6.70 16.92 19.59
C ALA A 268 6.66 18.48 19.64
N PRO A 269 7.80 19.17 19.89
CA PRO A 269 7.79 20.59 20.23
C PRO A 269 7.23 21.50 19.14
N ARG A 270 7.47 21.15 17.86
CA ARG A 270 6.91 21.91 16.72
C ARG A 270 5.41 21.68 16.58
N ALA A 271 4.98 20.44 16.76
CA ALA A 271 3.59 20.08 16.66
C ALA A 271 2.73 20.75 17.73
N GLU A 272 3.20 20.79 18.96
CA GLU A 272 2.53 21.49 20.06
C GLU A 272 2.46 23.00 19.80
N GLN A 273 3.55 23.61 19.34
CA GLN A 273 3.62 25.04 19.05
C GLN A 273 2.61 25.47 17.98
N TYR A 274 2.44 24.67 16.91
CA TYR A 274 1.57 24.98 15.77
C TYR A 274 0.24 24.23 15.80
N ASN A 275 -0.02 23.46 16.86
CA ASN A 275 -1.22 22.62 16.98
C ASN A 275 -1.50 21.83 15.69
N THR A 276 -0.47 21.15 15.19
CA THR A 276 -0.54 20.41 13.92
C THR A 276 -1.51 19.24 14.02
N ARG A 277 -2.43 19.14 13.08
CA ARG A 277 -3.52 18.16 13.10
C ARG A 277 -4.09 17.95 11.72
N LYS A 278 -4.82 16.86 11.55
CA LYS A 278 -5.51 16.55 10.30
C LYS A 278 -6.83 15.86 10.56
N THR A 279 -7.85 16.34 9.87
CA THR A 279 -9.15 15.66 9.78
C THR A 279 -9.33 15.11 8.37
N THR A 280 -9.92 13.92 8.25
CA THR A 280 -10.25 13.30 6.97
C THR A 280 -11.60 12.62 7.06
N LYS A 281 -12.49 12.95 6.14
CA LYS A 281 -13.78 12.29 5.96
C LYS A 281 -13.91 11.78 4.55
N GLN A 282 -14.27 10.52 4.39
CA GLN A 282 -14.49 9.92 3.09
C GLN A 282 -15.71 9.02 3.13
N THR A 283 -16.52 9.08 2.09
CA THR A 283 -17.60 8.13 1.84
C THR A 283 -17.62 7.78 0.37
N GLN A 284 -17.69 6.48 0.08
CA GLN A 284 -17.74 5.97 -1.29
C GLN A 284 -18.72 4.83 -1.43
N ALA A 285 -19.24 4.68 -2.64
CA ALA A 285 -20.08 3.59 -3.06
C ALA A 285 -19.60 3.01 -4.39
N GLY A 286 -19.76 1.70 -4.56
CA GLY A 286 -19.49 1.00 -5.81
C GLY A 286 -20.59 0.02 -6.14
N LEU A 287 -20.81 -0.19 -7.43
CA LEU A 287 -21.76 -1.16 -7.96
C LEU A 287 -21.05 -2.01 -9.00
N ARG A 288 -20.94 -3.32 -8.74
CA ARG A 288 -20.33 -4.28 -9.66
C ARG A 288 -21.39 -5.21 -10.22
N TYR A 289 -21.40 -5.35 -11.52
CA TYR A 289 -22.22 -6.31 -12.27
C TYR A 289 -21.32 -7.33 -12.93
N ASP A 290 -21.44 -8.59 -12.53
CA ASP A 290 -20.74 -9.72 -13.10
C ASP A 290 -21.75 -10.60 -13.87
N ARG A 291 -21.41 -10.97 -15.11
CA ARG A 291 -22.28 -11.81 -15.93
C ARG A 291 -21.47 -12.78 -16.78
N GLN A 292 -21.83 -14.04 -16.72
CA GLN A 292 -21.45 -15.04 -17.69
C GLN A 292 -22.35 -14.91 -18.94
N LEU A 293 -21.82 -14.38 -20.03
CA LEU A 293 -22.55 -14.16 -21.28
C LEU A 293 -22.78 -15.47 -22.04
N THR A 294 -21.74 -16.31 -22.08
CA THR A 294 -21.75 -17.67 -22.65
C THR A 294 -20.90 -18.58 -21.77
N ALA A 295 -20.78 -19.86 -22.07
CA ALA A 295 -19.87 -20.77 -21.37
C ALA A 295 -18.39 -20.29 -21.42
N ASN A 296 -18.05 -19.49 -22.43
CA ASN A 296 -16.68 -19.04 -22.68
C ASN A 296 -16.47 -17.54 -22.42
N ASP A 297 -17.53 -16.77 -22.22
CA ASP A 297 -17.46 -15.31 -22.15
C ASP A 297 -18.01 -14.78 -20.83
N ASP A 298 -17.19 -14.00 -20.15
CA ASP A 298 -17.54 -13.28 -18.92
C ASP A 298 -17.45 -11.77 -19.14
N LEU A 299 -18.40 -11.04 -18.57
CA LEU A 299 -18.42 -9.58 -18.49
C LEU A 299 -18.44 -9.15 -17.04
N SER A 300 -17.57 -8.20 -16.68
CA SER A 300 -17.60 -7.52 -15.39
C SER A 300 -17.58 -6.01 -15.61
N VAL A 301 -18.47 -5.29 -14.93
CA VAL A 301 -18.53 -3.82 -14.97
C VAL A 301 -18.61 -3.32 -13.54
N MET A 302 -17.66 -2.47 -13.15
CA MET A 302 -17.61 -1.76 -11.89
C MET A 302 -17.86 -0.27 -12.14
N MET A 303 -18.78 0.31 -11.41
CA MET A 303 -18.96 1.77 -11.33
C MET A 303 -18.83 2.21 -9.89
N TYR A 304 -18.18 3.32 -9.64
CA TYR A 304 -18.02 3.85 -8.29
C TYR A 304 -18.02 5.37 -8.26
N ALA A 305 -18.36 5.92 -7.11
CA ALA A 305 -18.25 7.34 -6.80
C ALA A 305 -17.95 7.55 -5.32
N GLY A 306 -17.26 8.64 -5.01
CA GLY A 306 -16.92 8.96 -3.64
C GLY A 306 -16.62 10.46 -3.45
N VAL A 307 -16.66 10.85 -2.18
CA VAL A 307 -16.28 12.18 -1.71
C VAL A 307 -15.24 12.05 -0.62
N ARG A 308 -14.24 12.93 -0.62
CA ARG A 308 -13.21 13.00 0.42
C ARG A 308 -12.91 14.45 0.76
N GLU A 309 -13.00 14.76 2.04
CA GLU A 309 -12.65 16.06 2.60
C GLU A 309 -11.46 15.90 3.52
N THR A 310 -10.49 16.81 3.45
CA THR A 310 -9.31 16.81 4.31
C THR A 310 -8.98 18.23 4.71
N THR A 311 -8.79 18.46 6.00
CA THR A 311 -8.23 19.70 6.55
C THR A 311 -6.97 19.37 7.32
N GLN A 312 -5.85 20.04 6.99
CA GLN A 312 -4.56 19.81 7.63
C GLN A 312 -3.91 21.12 8.06
N TYR A 313 -3.50 21.18 9.32
CA TYR A 313 -2.69 22.26 9.89
C TYR A 313 -1.25 21.80 9.96
N GLN A 314 -0.34 22.58 9.37
CA GLN A 314 1.08 22.29 9.26
C GLN A 314 1.91 23.20 10.17
N SER A 315 3.13 22.76 10.53
CA SER A 315 4.09 23.56 11.36
C SER A 315 4.90 24.54 10.51
N ILE A 316 4.24 25.34 9.69
CA ILE A 316 4.92 26.33 8.84
C ILE A 316 5.16 27.63 9.60
N PRO A 317 6.42 28.15 9.67
CA PRO A 317 6.70 29.43 10.33
C PRO A 317 5.94 30.59 9.70
N VAL A 318 5.69 31.64 10.49
CA VAL A 318 4.98 32.84 10.02
C VAL A 318 5.75 33.57 8.90
N ALA A 319 7.07 33.70 9.05
CA ALA A 319 7.88 34.52 8.13
C ALA A 319 7.77 34.12 6.64
N PRO A 320 7.86 32.85 6.24
CA PRO A 320 7.61 32.45 4.85
C PRO A 320 6.20 32.80 4.35
N GLN A 321 5.19 32.74 5.22
CA GLN A 321 3.79 32.99 4.87
C GLN A 321 3.50 34.48 4.60
N LEU A 322 4.37 35.38 5.01
CA LEU A 322 4.29 36.80 4.67
C LEU A 322 4.60 37.08 3.19
N ASN A 323 5.20 36.13 2.46
CA ASN A 323 5.38 36.25 1.03
C ASN A 323 4.00 36.11 0.32
N PRO A 324 3.59 37.08 -0.52
CA PRO A 324 2.30 37.07 -1.21
C PRO A 324 2.01 35.82 -2.04
N THR A 325 3.04 35.12 -2.53
CA THR A 325 2.90 33.87 -3.31
C THR A 325 2.95 32.60 -2.48
N HIS A 326 3.09 32.70 -1.15
CA HIS A 326 3.10 31.54 -0.26
C HIS A 326 1.67 31.04 0.00
N PRO A 327 1.36 29.73 -0.18
CA PRO A 327 -0.01 29.20 -0.07
C PRO A 327 -0.52 29.00 1.37
N GLY A 328 0.22 29.46 2.39
CA GLY A 328 -0.16 29.31 3.79
C GLY A 328 0.30 28.00 4.42
N GLY A 329 -0.19 27.73 5.63
CA GLY A 329 0.12 26.57 6.45
C GLY A 329 -1.10 25.75 6.84
N VAL A 330 -2.31 26.08 6.37
CA VAL A 330 -3.50 25.25 6.47
C VAL A 330 -3.96 24.85 5.06
N ILE A 331 -4.22 23.57 4.86
CA ILE A 331 -4.68 23.01 3.58
C ILE A 331 -6.09 22.47 3.78
N GLU A 332 -7.02 22.87 2.91
CA GLU A 332 -8.34 22.28 2.79
C GLU A 332 -8.52 21.68 1.39
N LEU A 333 -8.89 20.40 1.34
CA LEU A 333 -9.16 19.66 0.12
C LEU A 333 -10.59 19.12 0.15
N ALA A 334 -11.39 19.41 -0.88
CA ALA A 334 -12.66 18.76 -1.11
C ALA A 334 -12.60 18.06 -2.47
N ARG A 335 -12.69 16.73 -2.47
CA ARG A 335 -12.54 15.85 -3.62
C ARG A 335 -13.81 15.11 -3.91
N HIS A 336 -14.18 15.08 -5.18
CA HIS A 336 -15.22 14.21 -5.74
C HIS A 336 -14.57 13.34 -6.80
N TYR A 337 -14.66 12.03 -6.66
CA TYR A 337 -14.06 11.09 -7.59
C TYR A 337 -15.09 10.03 -8.00
N GLN A 338 -14.95 9.55 -9.23
CA GLN A 338 -15.81 8.53 -9.79
C GLN A 338 -15.10 7.82 -10.94
N GLY A 339 -15.59 6.63 -11.29
CA GLY A 339 -15.02 5.89 -12.39
C GLY A 339 -15.87 4.71 -12.81
N ILE A 340 -15.44 4.12 -13.91
CA ILE A 340 -15.97 2.90 -14.46
C ILE A 340 -14.82 2.01 -14.96
N ASP A 341 -14.81 0.75 -14.54
CA ASP A 341 -13.99 -0.32 -15.11
C ASP A 341 -14.93 -1.30 -15.82
N SER A 342 -14.65 -1.61 -17.08
CA SER A 342 -15.36 -2.63 -17.83
C SER A 342 -14.38 -3.66 -18.37
N ARG A 343 -14.70 -4.94 -18.20
CA ARG A 343 -13.83 -6.04 -18.57
C ARG A 343 -14.63 -7.16 -19.19
N TRP A 344 -14.19 -7.60 -20.39
CA TRP A 344 -14.69 -8.79 -21.06
C TRP A 344 -13.57 -9.82 -21.16
N THR A 345 -13.88 -11.07 -20.82
CA THR A 345 -12.96 -12.20 -20.87
C THR A 345 -13.54 -13.29 -21.75
N HIS A 346 -12.77 -13.77 -22.71
CA HIS A 346 -13.10 -14.89 -23.59
C HIS A 346 -12.11 -16.03 -23.40
N ARG A 347 -12.62 -17.26 -23.33
CA ARG A 347 -11.84 -18.50 -23.31
C ARG A 347 -12.09 -19.28 -24.57
N GLY A 348 -11.04 -19.71 -25.26
CA GLY A 348 -11.17 -20.47 -26.52
C GLY A 348 -9.83 -20.98 -27.01
N ASP A 349 -9.81 -21.43 -28.24
CA ASP A 349 -8.60 -21.89 -28.92
C ASP A 349 -8.28 -20.97 -30.09
N LEU A 350 -7.04 -20.56 -30.21
CA LEU A 350 -6.52 -19.86 -31.37
C LEU A 350 -5.37 -20.68 -31.97
N LEU A 351 -5.50 -21.07 -33.24
CA LEU A 351 -4.57 -21.96 -33.93
C LEU A 351 -4.32 -23.28 -33.15
N SER A 352 -5.38 -23.82 -32.53
CA SER A 352 -5.36 -25.04 -31.70
C SER A 352 -4.52 -24.87 -30.38
N VAL A 353 -4.23 -23.66 -29.97
CA VAL A 353 -3.61 -23.35 -28.69
C VAL A 353 -4.70 -22.76 -27.79
N PRO A 354 -4.94 -23.32 -26.59
CA PRO A 354 -5.83 -22.71 -25.59
C PRO A 354 -5.39 -21.30 -25.24
N VAL A 355 -6.31 -20.37 -25.35
CA VAL A 355 -6.08 -18.96 -25.04
C VAL A 355 -7.21 -18.39 -24.20
N LYS A 356 -6.85 -17.61 -23.21
CA LYS A 356 -7.73 -16.73 -22.47
C LYS A 356 -7.38 -15.29 -22.84
N PHE A 357 -8.39 -14.57 -23.27
CA PHE A 357 -8.28 -13.21 -23.78
C PHE A 357 -9.12 -12.29 -22.91
N THR A 358 -8.53 -11.21 -22.38
CA THR A 358 -9.23 -10.22 -21.59
C THR A 358 -8.95 -8.83 -22.14
N THR A 359 -10.01 -8.08 -22.43
CA THR A 359 -9.88 -6.67 -22.79
C THR A 359 -10.79 -5.82 -21.91
N GLY A 360 -10.41 -4.59 -21.66
CA GLY A 360 -11.16 -3.70 -20.83
C GLY A 360 -10.81 -2.24 -21.04
N LEU A 361 -11.57 -1.40 -20.34
CA LEU A 361 -11.43 0.04 -20.34
C LEU A 361 -11.63 0.56 -18.91
N ASP A 362 -10.63 1.26 -18.41
CA ASP A 362 -10.69 2.04 -17.18
C ASP A 362 -10.91 3.51 -17.52
N TYR A 363 -11.91 4.12 -16.90
CA TYR A 363 -12.11 5.56 -16.88
C TYR A 363 -12.24 6.03 -15.43
N GLU A 364 -11.39 6.95 -15.04
CA GLU A 364 -11.40 7.54 -13.71
C GLU A 364 -11.38 9.07 -13.82
N THR A 365 -12.05 9.75 -12.93
CA THR A 365 -12.00 11.22 -12.83
C THR A 365 -12.09 11.67 -11.39
N MET A 366 -11.39 12.76 -11.08
CA MET A 366 -11.43 13.43 -9.78
C MET A 366 -11.45 14.94 -9.98
N SER A 367 -12.39 15.60 -9.34
CA SER A 367 -12.37 17.05 -9.16
C SER A 367 -11.96 17.38 -7.73
N GLU A 368 -11.02 18.31 -7.59
CA GLU A 368 -10.53 18.79 -6.31
C GLU A 368 -10.71 20.30 -6.20
N LYS A 369 -11.32 20.74 -5.11
CA LYS A 369 -11.25 22.13 -4.67
C LYS A 369 -10.18 22.20 -3.60
N ARG A 370 -9.09 22.96 -3.88
CA ARG A 370 -7.95 23.12 -2.98
C ARG A 370 -7.86 24.54 -2.50
N LYS A 371 -7.86 24.72 -1.17
CA LYS A 371 -7.65 26.01 -0.52
C LYS A 371 -6.46 25.96 0.41
N GLY A 372 -5.74 27.07 0.51
CA GLY A 372 -4.64 27.28 1.45
C GLY A 372 -4.90 28.54 2.27
N TYR A 373 -4.57 28.46 3.55
CA TYR A 373 -4.73 29.58 4.48
C TYR A 373 -3.49 29.74 5.34
N GLU A 374 -3.27 30.91 5.92
CA GLU A 374 -2.30 31.09 6.99
C GLU A 374 -2.65 30.16 8.16
N ASN A 375 -1.63 29.67 8.86
CA ASN A 375 -1.81 28.87 10.09
C ASN A 375 -1.67 29.72 11.37
N PHE A 376 -1.94 31.01 11.26
CA PHE A 376 -1.90 31.95 12.37
C PHE A 376 -2.92 33.08 12.14
N VAL A 377 -3.32 33.72 13.24
CA VAL A 377 -4.07 34.96 13.25
C VAL A 377 -3.34 36.00 14.10
N VAL A 378 -3.63 37.28 13.90
CA VAL A 378 -3.11 38.35 14.72
C VAL A 378 -4.26 38.96 15.53
N GLU A 379 -4.26 38.73 16.84
CA GLU A 379 -5.25 39.23 17.78
C GLU A 379 -4.61 40.26 18.75
N ASN A 380 -5.13 41.49 18.78
CA ASN A 380 -4.60 42.56 19.62
C ASN A 380 -3.07 42.77 19.50
N GLY A 381 -2.53 42.59 18.28
CA GLY A 381 -1.10 42.73 18.02
C GLY A 381 -0.24 41.51 18.41
N THR A 382 -0.85 40.43 18.89
CA THR A 382 -0.20 39.16 19.23
C THR A 382 -0.48 38.11 18.17
N THR A 383 0.56 37.41 17.71
CA THR A 383 0.40 36.28 16.77
C THR A 383 0.00 35.04 17.55
N VAL A 384 -1.13 34.45 17.19
CA VAL A 384 -1.66 33.17 17.68
C VAL A 384 -1.44 32.13 16.60
N LEU A 385 -0.62 31.12 16.89
CA LEU A 385 -0.28 30.02 15.97
C LEU A 385 -1.31 28.89 16.06
N GLY A 386 -1.43 28.09 14.97
CA GLY A 386 -2.32 26.95 14.92
C GLY A 386 -3.78 27.28 14.65
N GLU A 387 -4.06 28.53 14.36
CA GLU A 387 -5.39 29.03 13.98
C GLU A 387 -5.47 29.32 12.47
N LYS A 388 -6.65 29.14 11.87
CA LYS A 388 -6.86 29.40 10.44
C LYS A 388 -7.01 30.89 10.20
N GLY A 389 -6.01 31.46 9.50
CA GLY A 389 -5.98 32.87 9.13
C GLY A 389 -6.50 33.15 7.72
N ASP A 390 -5.88 34.09 7.03
CA ASP A 390 -6.32 34.60 5.74
C ASP A 390 -6.12 33.57 4.61
N LEU A 391 -7.02 33.64 3.58
CA LEU A 391 -6.93 32.83 2.37
C LEU A 391 -5.66 33.18 1.59
N ARG A 392 -4.94 32.17 1.11
CA ARG A 392 -3.65 32.29 0.39
C ARG A 392 -3.62 31.51 -0.91
N ARG A 393 -4.56 30.59 -1.13
CA ARG A 393 -4.71 29.76 -2.33
C ARG A 393 -6.16 29.34 -2.49
N ASP A 394 -6.69 29.36 -3.72
CA ASP A 394 -7.99 28.77 -4.08
C ASP A 394 -7.88 28.25 -5.51
N GLU A 395 -8.00 26.93 -5.71
CA GLU A 395 -7.85 26.28 -7.00
C GLU A 395 -8.96 25.24 -7.21
N ARG A 396 -9.33 25.06 -8.46
CA ARG A 396 -10.16 23.96 -8.94
C ARG A 396 -9.34 23.10 -9.86
N ASN A 397 -9.05 21.87 -9.45
CA ASN A 397 -8.25 20.91 -10.18
C ASN A 397 -9.15 19.79 -10.70
N LEU A 398 -8.99 19.42 -11.97
CA LEU A 398 -9.64 18.26 -12.58
C LEU A 398 -8.56 17.31 -13.07
N MET A 399 -8.70 16.04 -12.72
CA MET A 399 -7.81 14.96 -13.16
C MET A 399 -8.65 13.84 -13.71
N TRP A 400 -8.20 13.24 -14.84
CA TRP A 400 -8.87 12.06 -15.39
C TRP A 400 -7.89 11.19 -16.17
N ASN A 401 -8.26 9.93 -16.35
CA ASN A 401 -7.59 8.98 -17.22
C ASN A 401 -8.58 8.19 -18.08
N VAL A 402 -8.10 7.65 -19.18
CA VAL A 402 -8.82 6.71 -20.04
C VAL A 402 -7.81 5.66 -20.50
N ASP A 403 -7.89 4.47 -19.94
CA ASP A 403 -6.87 3.44 -20.05
C ASP A 403 -7.45 2.15 -20.65
N PRO A 404 -7.44 1.95 -21.97
CA PRO A 404 -7.75 0.66 -22.58
C PRO A 404 -6.62 -0.32 -22.35
N TYR A 405 -6.96 -1.60 -22.15
CA TYR A 405 -6.00 -2.67 -21.96
C TYR A 405 -6.43 -3.99 -22.60
N LEU A 406 -5.43 -4.82 -22.88
CA LEU A 406 -5.56 -6.15 -23.40
C LEU A 406 -4.60 -7.09 -22.68
N GLN A 407 -5.07 -8.24 -22.25
CA GLN A 407 -4.28 -9.31 -21.63
C GLN A 407 -4.61 -10.64 -22.30
N THR A 408 -3.62 -11.50 -22.46
CA THR A 408 -3.77 -12.85 -23.01
C THR A 408 -2.97 -13.84 -22.19
N ALA A 409 -3.54 -15.03 -21.99
CA ALA A 409 -2.84 -16.17 -21.39
C ALA A 409 -2.93 -17.35 -22.36
N TRP A 410 -1.77 -17.88 -22.74
CA TRP A 410 -1.59 -18.93 -23.74
C TRP A 410 -1.02 -20.19 -23.10
N GLN A 411 -1.63 -21.33 -23.33
CA GLN A 411 -1.12 -22.63 -22.89
C GLN A 411 -0.59 -23.40 -24.10
N PHE A 412 0.72 -23.28 -24.38
CA PHE A 412 1.34 -23.91 -25.54
C PHE A 412 1.49 -25.43 -25.40
N THR A 413 1.81 -25.88 -24.20
CA THR A 413 1.89 -27.29 -23.81
C THR A 413 1.45 -27.43 -22.36
N ASP A 414 1.30 -28.65 -21.85
CA ASP A 414 0.99 -28.89 -20.43
C ASP A 414 1.98 -28.22 -19.46
N LYS A 415 3.20 -27.90 -19.95
CA LYS A 415 4.27 -27.32 -19.14
C LYS A 415 4.62 -25.88 -19.46
N LEU A 416 4.30 -25.40 -20.67
CA LEU A 416 4.75 -24.10 -21.14
C LEU A 416 3.55 -23.18 -21.38
N SER A 417 3.54 -22.06 -20.67
CA SER A 417 2.55 -21.01 -20.84
C SER A 417 3.18 -19.62 -20.99
N LEU A 418 2.47 -18.73 -21.67
CA LEU A 418 2.83 -17.31 -21.86
C LEU A 418 1.65 -16.46 -21.44
N ASP A 419 1.90 -15.53 -20.53
CA ASP A 419 1.00 -14.43 -20.21
C ASP A 419 1.57 -13.15 -20.84
N ALA A 420 0.75 -12.39 -21.54
CA ALA A 420 1.17 -11.14 -22.14
C ALA A 420 0.02 -10.11 -22.09
N GLY A 421 0.40 -8.86 -21.92
CA GLY A 421 -0.59 -7.78 -21.91
C GLY A 421 0.01 -6.45 -22.35
N VAL A 422 -0.88 -5.53 -22.67
CA VAL A 422 -0.54 -4.14 -22.97
C VAL A 422 -1.66 -3.24 -22.46
N ARG A 423 -1.26 -2.12 -21.85
CA ARG A 423 -2.17 -1.04 -21.46
C ARG A 423 -1.71 0.26 -22.09
N PHE A 424 -2.62 1.08 -22.53
CA PHE A 424 -2.36 2.49 -22.77
C PHE A 424 -2.77 3.24 -21.52
N SER A 425 -1.80 3.80 -20.80
CA SER A 425 -2.07 4.59 -19.61
C SER A 425 -1.98 6.07 -19.93
N SER A 426 -2.96 6.83 -19.46
CA SER A 426 -3.06 8.28 -19.66
C SER A 426 -3.43 8.96 -18.35
N VAL A 427 -2.92 10.18 -18.12
CA VAL A 427 -3.34 11.03 -17.02
C VAL A 427 -3.36 12.48 -17.50
N TYR A 428 -4.47 13.14 -17.27
CA TYR A 428 -4.70 14.52 -17.65
C TYR A 428 -4.96 15.36 -16.41
N PHE A 429 -4.35 16.54 -16.36
CA PHE A 429 -4.51 17.55 -15.31
C PHE A 429 -4.99 18.84 -15.94
N ASP A 430 -5.97 19.46 -15.30
CA ASP A 430 -6.44 20.81 -15.60
C ASP A 430 -6.58 21.55 -14.27
N SER A 431 -5.93 22.69 -14.12
CA SER A 431 -5.97 23.51 -12.91
C SER A 431 -6.44 24.92 -13.25
N ASN A 432 -7.47 25.37 -12.54
CA ASN A 432 -8.03 26.72 -12.67
C ASN A 432 -7.82 27.47 -11.36
N ASP A 433 -6.97 28.50 -11.39
CA ASP A 433 -6.67 29.36 -10.25
C ASP A 433 -7.81 30.36 -10.01
N GLN A 434 -8.25 30.44 -8.77
CA GLN A 434 -9.32 31.34 -8.30
C GLN A 434 -8.76 32.43 -7.36
N TYR A 435 -7.45 32.35 -7.01
CA TYR A 435 -6.80 33.30 -6.08
C TYR A 435 -5.83 34.21 -6.83
N ILE A 436 -6.36 35.13 -7.63
CA ILE A 436 -5.59 36.09 -8.42
C ILE A 436 -5.56 37.43 -7.67
N VAL A 437 -4.55 37.63 -6.79
CA VAL A 437 -4.48 38.76 -5.88
C VAL A 437 -3.09 39.37 -5.84
N GLY A 438 -2.98 40.64 -6.18
CA GLY A 438 -1.71 41.38 -6.06
C GLY A 438 -0.59 40.81 -6.94
N LYS A 439 0.48 40.31 -6.31
CA LYS A 439 1.62 39.67 -6.99
C LYS A 439 1.38 38.20 -7.34
N ASN A 440 0.32 37.61 -6.82
CA ASN A 440 -0.11 36.26 -7.17
C ASN A 440 -0.96 36.38 -8.44
N GLY A 441 -0.37 36.11 -9.59
CA GLY A 441 -1.04 36.16 -10.90
C GLY A 441 -1.94 34.97 -11.14
N ASP A 442 -2.42 34.83 -12.36
CA ASP A 442 -3.19 33.65 -12.81
C ASP A 442 -2.19 32.49 -13.06
N ASP A 443 -2.30 31.45 -12.25
CA ASP A 443 -1.48 30.24 -12.28
C ASP A 443 -2.22 29.05 -12.90
N SER A 444 -3.33 29.27 -13.60
CA SER A 444 -4.06 28.25 -14.34
C SER A 444 -3.19 27.57 -15.39
N GLY A 445 -3.45 26.28 -15.64
CA GLY A 445 -2.72 25.52 -16.66
C GLY A 445 -3.10 24.06 -16.68
N ASP A 446 -2.54 23.33 -17.64
CA ASP A 446 -2.80 21.92 -17.87
C ASP A 446 -1.54 21.11 -18.11
N ALA A 447 -1.62 19.79 -17.89
CA ALA A 447 -0.61 18.83 -18.26
C ALA A 447 -1.25 17.51 -18.69
N SER A 448 -0.57 16.80 -19.59
CA SER A 448 -1.00 15.48 -20.01
C SER A 448 0.19 14.52 -20.14
N TYR A 449 0.00 13.31 -19.67
CA TYR A 449 0.99 12.26 -19.69
C TYR A 449 0.37 10.98 -20.24
N HIS A 450 1.07 10.25 -21.07
CA HIS A 450 0.58 8.98 -21.61
C HIS A 450 1.71 8.04 -21.97
N LYS A 451 1.48 6.72 -21.87
CA LYS A 451 2.47 5.69 -22.19
C LYS A 451 1.80 4.36 -22.53
N TRP A 452 2.40 3.62 -23.48
CA TRP A 452 2.10 2.21 -23.68
C TRP A 452 2.91 1.36 -22.72
N LEU A 453 2.24 0.44 -22.02
CA LEU A 453 2.79 -0.38 -20.95
C LEU A 453 2.67 -1.86 -21.31
N PRO A 454 3.62 -2.44 -22.08
CA PRO A 454 3.66 -3.87 -22.35
C PRO A 454 4.21 -4.63 -21.14
N ALA A 455 3.67 -5.83 -20.91
CA ALA A 455 4.23 -6.81 -19.98
C ALA A 455 4.04 -8.22 -20.54
N ALA A 456 5.00 -9.11 -20.27
CA ALA A 456 4.93 -10.51 -20.65
C ALA A 456 5.66 -11.39 -19.63
N ALA A 457 5.18 -12.63 -19.46
CA ALA A 457 5.85 -13.66 -18.67
C ALA A 457 5.74 -15.01 -19.35
N LEU A 458 6.85 -15.73 -19.38
CA LEU A 458 6.95 -17.11 -19.81
C LEU A 458 7.12 -18.00 -18.58
N LYS A 459 6.24 -18.99 -18.42
CA LYS A 459 6.28 -19.97 -17.32
C LYS A 459 6.56 -21.36 -17.86
N TYR A 460 7.39 -22.09 -17.16
CA TYR A 460 7.65 -23.51 -17.38
C TYR A 460 7.40 -24.31 -16.10
N ALA A 461 6.44 -25.24 -16.16
CA ALA A 461 6.17 -26.19 -15.09
C ALA A 461 7.21 -27.33 -15.17
N VAL A 462 8.19 -27.28 -14.28
CA VAL A 462 9.21 -28.35 -14.18
C VAL A 462 8.54 -29.65 -13.74
N THR A 463 7.71 -29.54 -12.69
CA THR A 463 6.77 -30.57 -12.21
C THR A 463 5.46 -29.89 -11.83
N ASP A 464 4.44 -30.65 -11.46
CA ASP A 464 3.15 -30.11 -10.97
C ASP A 464 3.30 -29.30 -9.68
N ALA A 465 4.40 -29.46 -8.95
CA ALA A 465 4.70 -28.74 -7.70
C ALA A 465 5.82 -27.71 -7.83
N TRP A 466 6.40 -27.53 -9.02
CA TRP A 466 7.55 -26.62 -9.21
C TRP A 466 7.49 -25.89 -10.53
N ASN A 467 7.39 -24.57 -10.47
CA ASN A 467 7.36 -23.66 -11.61
C ASN A 467 8.58 -22.73 -11.60
N ILE A 468 9.08 -22.44 -12.78
CA ILE A 468 10.02 -21.35 -13.04
C ILE A 468 9.40 -20.39 -14.04
N TYR A 469 9.70 -19.10 -13.91
CA TYR A 469 9.21 -18.11 -14.85
C TYR A 469 10.24 -17.00 -15.09
N THR A 470 10.07 -16.30 -16.20
CA THR A 470 10.74 -15.04 -16.47
C THR A 470 9.70 -14.04 -16.97
N SER A 471 9.82 -12.79 -16.54
CA SER A 471 8.91 -11.74 -16.96
C SER A 471 9.64 -10.44 -17.25
N ALA A 472 9.05 -9.62 -18.12
CA ALA A 472 9.53 -8.28 -18.44
C ALA A 472 8.35 -7.35 -18.67
N GLY A 473 8.52 -6.07 -18.32
CA GLY A 473 7.46 -5.07 -18.52
C GLY A 473 7.93 -3.66 -18.27
N ARG A 474 7.13 -2.71 -18.73
CA ARG A 474 7.36 -1.27 -18.62
C ARG A 474 6.35 -0.65 -17.69
N GLY A 475 6.83 0.01 -16.62
CA GLY A 475 6.04 0.80 -15.68
C GLY A 475 6.07 2.30 -16.02
N PHE A 476 5.13 3.03 -15.44
CA PHE A 476 4.93 4.45 -15.70
C PHE A 476 4.37 5.11 -14.44
N GLU A 477 4.95 6.25 -14.04
CA GLU A 477 4.46 7.07 -12.94
C GLU A 477 4.41 8.52 -13.35
N THR A 478 3.24 9.15 -13.21
CA THR A 478 3.10 10.59 -13.37
C THR A 478 3.44 11.31 -12.08
N PRO A 479 3.82 12.62 -12.13
CA PRO A 479 3.71 13.46 -10.95
C PRO A 479 2.27 13.45 -10.44
N THR A 480 2.09 13.50 -9.12
CA THR A 480 0.77 13.73 -8.52
C THR A 480 0.47 15.22 -8.45
N ILE A 481 -0.80 15.61 -8.26
CA ILE A 481 -1.16 17.02 -8.09
C ILE A 481 -0.39 17.67 -6.91
N ASN A 482 -0.07 16.89 -5.88
CA ASN A 482 0.73 17.39 -4.76
C ASN A 482 2.20 17.61 -5.14
N GLU A 483 2.77 16.76 -5.99
CA GLU A 483 4.14 16.90 -6.49
C GLU A 483 4.27 18.05 -7.50
N LEU A 484 3.20 18.33 -8.24
CA LEU A 484 3.11 19.51 -9.11
C LEU A 484 2.92 20.83 -8.35
N SER A 485 2.56 20.79 -7.06
CA SER A 485 2.00 21.93 -6.33
C SER A 485 2.90 23.12 -6.15
N TYR A 486 4.23 22.98 -6.32
CA TYR A 486 5.20 24.04 -6.12
C TYR A 486 6.28 24.03 -7.19
N ARG A 487 6.63 25.23 -7.68
CA ARG A 487 7.74 25.41 -8.62
C ARG A 487 9.05 25.55 -7.85
N ASP A 488 10.14 24.99 -8.39
CA ASP A 488 11.50 25.03 -7.84
C ASP A 488 12.10 26.45 -7.79
N ASN A 489 11.64 27.34 -8.68
CA ASN A 489 12.08 28.74 -8.79
C ASN A 489 11.39 29.70 -7.80
N GLY A 490 10.56 29.21 -6.89
CA GLY A 490 9.84 30.00 -5.88
C GLY A 490 8.67 30.83 -6.42
N GLN A 491 8.30 30.65 -7.69
CA GLN A 491 7.08 31.23 -8.27
C GLN A 491 5.85 30.49 -7.75
N SER A 492 4.68 31.16 -7.83
CA SER A 492 3.37 30.54 -7.59
C SER A 492 3.01 29.54 -8.70
N GLY A 493 1.94 28.76 -8.46
CA GLY A 493 1.37 27.83 -9.42
C GLY A 493 1.99 26.44 -9.46
N LEU A 494 1.46 25.61 -10.36
CA LEU A 494 1.85 24.22 -10.52
C LEU A 494 3.10 24.08 -11.40
N ASN A 495 3.97 23.12 -11.07
CA ASN A 495 5.15 22.78 -11.85
C ASN A 495 4.80 21.80 -12.98
N PHE A 496 4.17 22.27 -14.04
CA PHE A 496 3.85 21.46 -15.22
C PHE A 496 5.07 21.01 -16.02
N GLY A 497 6.28 21.46 -15.66
CA GLY A 497 7.54 21.03 -16.29
C GLY A 497 8.03 19.66 -15.84
N LEU A 498 7.46 19.08 -14.77
CA LEU A 498 7.81 17.74 -14.33
C LEU A 498 7.38 16.71 -15.37
N LYS A 499 8.30 15.78 -15.66
CA LYS A 499 8.07 14.66 -16.57
C LYS A 499 7.62 13.43 -15.79
N PRO A 500 6.86 12.53 -16.43
CA PRO A 500 6.58 11.22 -15.85
C PRO A 500 7.84 10.36 -15.85
N SER A 501 7.99 9.50 -14.86
CA SER A 501 9.04 8.48 -14.84
C SER A 501 8.61 7.24 -15.62
N THR A 502 9.57 6.54 -16.23
CA THR A 502 9.36 5.29 -16.95
C THR A 502 10.37 4.26 -16.46
N SER A 503 9.88 3.07 -16.10
CA SER A 503 10.71 1.99 -15.57
C SER A 503 10.60 0.73 -16.43
N ASP A 504 11.74 0.13 -16.77
CA ASP A 504 11.81 -1.16 -17.44
C ASP A 504 12.28 -2.22 -16.44
N THR A 505 11.48 -3.24 -16.24
CA THR A 505 11.74 -4.31 -15.26
C THR A 505 11.89 -5.64 -15.95
N ILE A 506 12.90 -6.42 -15.53
CA ILE A 506 13.07 -7.82 -15.85
C ILE A 506 13.13 -8.63 -14.55
N GLU A 507 12.50 -9.79 -14.55
CA GLU A 507 12.42 -10.68 -13.39
C GLU A 507 12.57 -12.14 -13.81
N ILE A 508 13.22 -12.91 -12.95
CA ILE A 508 13.26 -14.37 -13.01
C ILE A 508 12.80 -14.90 -11.65
N GLY A 509 11.91 -15.86 -11.64
CA GLY A 509 11.38 -16.41 -10.39
C GLY A 509 11.18 -17.93 -10.44
N SER A 510 11.06 -18.49 -9.25
CA SER A 510 10.78 -19.91 -9.03
C SER A 510 9.81 -20.07 -7.87
N LYS A 511 8.83 -20.93 -8.02
CA LYS A 511 7.87 -21.28 -6.97
C LYS A 511 7.77 -22.79 -6.86
N THR A 512 7.83 -23.30 -5.64
CA THR A 512 7.71 -24.73 -5.39
C THR A 512 6.85 -25.01 -4.18
N ARG A 513 6.05 -26.06 -4.28
CA ARG A 513 5.27 -26.60 -3.17
C ARG A 513 5.97 -27.83 -2.59
N VAL A 514 6.16 -27.84 -1.28
CA VAL A 514 6.70 -28.98 -0.54
C VAL A 514 5.74 -29.26 0.62
N GLY A 515 5.02 -30.38 0.56
CA GLY A 515 3.92 -30.64 1.48
C GLY A 515 2.86 -29.53 1.42
N ASN A 516 2.51 -28.98 2.57
CA ASN A 516 1.58 -27.84 2.67
C ASN A 516 2.29 -26.47 2.63
N GLY A 517 3.55 -26.43 2.21
CA GLY A 517 4.33 -25.20 2.16
C GLY A 517 4.53 -24.71 0.74
N LEU A 518 4.41 -23.39 0.54
CA LEU A 518 4.79 -22.69 -0.68
C LEU A 518 6.09 -21.92 -0.44
N PHE A 519 7.07 -22.15 -1.30
CA PHE A 519 8.36 -21.47 -1.31
C PHE A 519 8.50 -20.69 -2.61
N SER A 520 8.89 -19.42 -2.52
CA SER A 520 9.12 -18.60 -3.70
C SER A 520 10.45 -17.84 -3.61
N ALA A 521 11.06 -17.66 -4.77
CA ALA A 521 12.27 -16.87 -4.96
C ALA A 521 12.11 -16.03 -6.24
N ALA A 522 12.57 -14.78 -6.20
CA ALA A 522 12.62 -13.92 -7.37
C ALA A 522 13.91 -13.10 -7.37
N LEU A 523 14.49 -12.93 -8.56
CA LEU A 523 15.58 -12.01 -8.85
C LEU A 523 15.03 -10.97 -9.83
N PHE A 524 15.31 -9.70 -9.60
CA PHE A 524 14.80 -8.64 -10.46
C PHE A 524 15.81 -7.50 -10.63
N GLN A 525 15.65 -6.80 -11.75
CA GLN A 525 16.28 -5.51 -12.00
C GLN A 525 15.28 -4.57 -12.65
N THR A 526 15.26 -3.33 -12.19
CA THR A 526 14.47 -2.24 -12.76
C THR A 526 15.38 -1.05 -13.02
N ASP A 527 15.39 -0.57 -14.24
CA ASP A 527 16.03 0.68 -14.64
C ASP A 527 14.93 1.73 -14.86
N THR A 528 15.08 2.90 -14.25
CA THR A 528 14.09 3.98 -14.34
C THR A 528 14.74 5.22 -14.96
N ASP A 529 14.06 5.80 -15.95
CA ASP A 529 14.39 7.09 -16.55
C ASP A 529 13.45 8.17 -15.99
N ASP A 530 13.98 9.40 -15.85
CA ASP A 530 13.27 10.58 -15.33
C ASP A 530 12.62 10.34 -13.94
N GLU A 531 13.33 9.62 -13.04
CA GLU A 531 12.85 9.37 -11.66
C GLU A 531 12.40 10.67 -10.98
N ILE A 532 11.19 10.67 -10.42
CA ILE A 532 10.67 11.82 -9.66
C ILE A 532 11.17 11.72 -8.23
N VAL A 533 11.86 12.76 -7.75
CA VAL A 533 12.39 12.84 -6.38
C VAL A 533 12.05 14.19 -5.74
N ALA A 534 12.04 14.22 -4.42
CA ALA A 534 11.98 15.49 -3.70
C ALA A 534 13.26 16.29 -3.98
N ASP A 535 13.12 17.55 -4.37
CA ASP A 535 14.25 18.44 -4.65
C ASP A 535 14.67 19.23 -3.42
N GLN A 536 13.77 20.07 -2.92
CA GLN A 536 13.99 20.89 -1.74
C GLN A 536 12.76 20.88 -0.85
N SER A 537 12.99 20.79 0.46
CA SER A 537 11.97 21.03 1.45
C SER A 537 12.36 22.24 2.28
N SER A 538 11.74 23.38 2.02
CA SER A 538 12.05 24.66 2.68
C SER A 538 10.80 25.50 2.88
N GLY A 539 10.67 26.14 4.03
CA GLY A 539 9.53 27.00 4.36
C GLY A 539 8.19 26.26 4.31
N GLY A 540 8.19 24.95 4.60
CA GLY A 540 6.99 24.10 4.55
C GLY A 540 6.53 23.71 3.14
N ARG A 541 7.38 23.86 2.15
CA ARG A 541 7.14 23.46 0.76
C ARG A 541 8.15 22.41 0.35
N THR A 542 7.69 21.32 -0.22
CA THR A 542 8.54 20.37 -0.93
C THR A 542 8.36 20.57 -2.43
N THR A 543 9.43 20.87 -3.13
CA THR A 543 9.50 20.88 -4.59
C THR A 543 10.00 19.53 -5.09
N TYR A 544 9.67 19.19 -6.32
CA TYR A 544 10.06 17.94 -6.94
C TYR A 544 10.78 18.19 -8.26
N LYS A 545 11.68 17.28 -8.61
CA LYS A 545 12.42 17.29 -9.89
C LYS A 545 12.55 15.89 -10.45
N ASN A 546 12.94 15.81 -11.71
CA ASN A 546 13.36 14.56 -12.34
C ASN A 546 14.86 14.34 -12.09
N ALA A 547 15.20 13.29 -11.34
CA ALA A 547 16.57 12.96 -10.94
C ALA A 547 17.39 12.24 -12.04
N GLY A 548 16.80 12.06 -13.24
CA GLY A 548 17.42 11.29 -14.31
C GLY A 548 17.28 9.79 -14.10
N LYS A 549 18.41 9.06 -14.06
CA LYS A 549 18.39 7.58 -14.05
C LYS A 549 18.60 7.00 -12.67
N THR A 550 17.83 5.94 -12.37
CA THR A 550 18.02 5.11 -11.17
C THR A 550 18.03 3.64 -11.54
N ARG A 551 18.58 2.80 -10.66
CA ARG A 551 18.52 1.34 -10.76
C ARG A 551 18.13 0.72 -9.44
N ARG A 552 17.22 -0.25 -9.51
CA ARG A 552 16.82 -1.12 -8.43
C ARG A 552 17.09 -2.55 -8.84
N GLN A 553 17.87 -3.27 -8.05
CA GLN A 553 18.13 -4.70 -8.27
C GLN A 553 18.06 -5.43 -6.95
N GLY A 554 17.51 -6.64 -6.96
CA GLY A 554 17.33 -7.35 -5.72
C GLY A 554 16.94 -8.80 -5.84
N MET A 555 16.79 -9.40 -4.65
CA MET A 555 16.34 -10.76 -4.46
C MET A 555 15.27 -10.80 -3.38
N GLU A 556 14.23 -11.56 -3.64
CA GLU A 556 13.14 -11.85 -2.71
C GLU A 556 13.06 -13.34 -2.46
N LEU A 557 12.91 -13.73 -1.20
CA LEU A 557 12.66 -15.12 -0.79
C LEU A 557 11.46 -15.13 0.16
N SER A 558 10.57 -16.10 0.01
CA SER A 558 9.50 -16.34 0.98
C SER A 558 9.22 -17.82 1.15
N ALA A 559 8.73 -18.15 2.34
CA ALA A 559 8.23 -19.46 2.70
C ALA A 559 6.97 -19.27 3.57
N ASP A 560 5.92 -19.97 3.25
CA ASP A 560 4.72 -20.09 4.08
C ASP A 560 4.35 -21.55 4.14
N SER A 561 4.44 -22.16 5.32
CA SER A 561 4.27 -23.60 5.47
C SER A 561 3.55 -23.95 6.77
N GLN A 562 2.50 -24.73 6.61
CA GLN A 562 1.86 -25.48 7.70
C GLN A 562 2.55 -26.85 7.80
N PHE A 563 3.52 -26.98 8.70
CA PHE A 563 4.35 -28.17 8.82
C PHE A 563 3.80 -29.23 9.76
N ALA A 564 2.77 -28.91 10.56
CA ALA A 564 1.97 -29.81 11.37
C ALA A 564 0.55 -29.26 11.46
N GLU A 565 -0.42 -30.03 11.97
CA GLU A 565 -1.84 -29.71 11.93
C GLU A 565 -2.17 -28.28 12.35
N ASP A 566 -1.59 -27.81 13.48
CA ASP A 566 -1.87 -26.49 14.04
C ASP A 566 -0.63 -25.55 14.00
N TRP A 567 0.47 -25.96 13.35
CA TRP A 567 1.69 -25.19 13.34
C TRP A 567 1.97 -24.59 11.96
N ARG A 568 2.22 -23.30 11.94
CA ARG A 568 2.58 -22.57 10.73
C ARG A 568 3.84 -21.73 10.93
N VAL A 569 4.70 -21.74 9.92
CA VAL A 569 5.88 -20.90 9.83
C VAL A 569 5.77 -20.02 8.60
N LYS A 570 6.06 -18.72 8.76
CA LYS A 570 6.20 -17.78 7.63
C LYS A 570 7.58 -17.15 7.71
N MET A 571 8.25 -17.03 6.57
CA MET A 571 9.52 -16.34 6.43
C MET A 571 9.50 -15.47 5.17
N ALA A 572 10.08 -14.29 5.26
CA ALA A 572 10.32 -13.43 4.11
C ALA A 572 11.67 -12.75 4.26
N TRP A 573 12.40 -12.66 3.18
CA TRP A 573 13.63 -11.89 3.12
C TRP A 573 13.76 -11.17 1.80
N THR A 574 14.23 -9.92 1.85
CA THR A 574 14.46 -9.07 0.70
C THR A 574 15.84 -8.46 0.80
N TYR A 575 16.59 -8.59 -0.26
CA TYR A 575 17.77 -7.77 -0.53
C TYR A 575 17.42 -6.81 -1.68
N LEU A 576 17.67 -5.51 -1.48
CA LEU A 576 17.36 -4.47 -2.47
C LEU A 576 18.49 -3.44 -2.53
N ASP A 577 19.17 -3.37 -3.64
CA ASP A 577 20.12 -2.30 -3.95
C ASP A 577 19.47 -1.30 -4.91
N ALA A 578 19.16 -0.11 -4.37
CA ALA A 578 18.49 0.97 -5.10
C ALA A 578 19.40 2.21 -5.09
N THR A 579 19.87 2.62 -6.27
CA THR A 579 20.90 3.66 -6.40
C THR A 579 20.60 4.62 -7.55
N TYR A 580 21.07 5.86 -7.39
CA TYR A 580 21.14 6.83 -8.46
C TYR A 580 22.19 6.43 -9.50
N ARG A 581 21.87 6.58 -10.78
CA ARG A 581 22.77 6.33 -11.93
C ARG A 581 23.10 7.60 -12.73
N SER A 582 22.63 8.73 -12.26
CA SER A 582 22.93 10.06 -12.75
C SER A 582 23.02 11.00 -11.58
N ASN A 583 23.65 12.18 -11.79
CA ASN A 583 23.70 13.19 -10.74
C ASN A 583 22.31 13.82 -10.53
N ALA A 584 21.71 13.57 -9.37
CA ALA A 584 20.42 14.10 -8.95
C ALA A 584 20.51 15.21 -7.88
N CYS A 585 21.71 15.48 -7.34
CA CYS A 585 21.91 16.31 -6.15
C CYS A 585 22.45 17.73 -6.47
N GLY A 586 22.04 18.33 -7.56
CA GLY A 586 22.43 19.72 -7.88
C GLY A 586 23.94 19.92 -8.06
N THR A 587 24.60 20.62 -7.13
CA THR A 587 26.03 20.94 -7.18
C THR A 587 26.93 19.76 -6.82
N ASP A 588 26.47 18.86 -5.98
CA ASP A 588 27.22 17.69 -5.53
C ASP A 588 26.74 16.43 -6.28
N SER A 589 27.68 15.55 -6.62
CA SER A 589 27.32 14.31 -7.31
C SER A 589 26.78 13.29 -6.33
N CYS A 590 25.54 12.83 -6.52
CA CYS A 590 24.98 11.69 -5.83
C CYS A 590 24.88 10.42 -6.70
N GLU A 591 25.55 10.38 -7.85
CA GLU A 591 25.65 9.17 -8.64
C GLU A 591 26.31 8.06 -7.83
N GLY A 592 25.63 6.91 -7.74
CA GLY A 592 26.04 5.77 -6.91
C GLY A 592 25.51 5.81 -5.47
N ASN A 593 24.94 6.94 -4.98
CA ASN A 593 24.29 7.01 -3.69
C ASN A 593 23.02 6.14 -3.66
N ARG A 594 22.71 5.66 -2.47
CA ARG A 594 21.45 4.95 -2.22
C ARG A 594 20.28 5.92 -2.28
N ILE A 595 19.18 5.47 -2.91
CA ILE A 595 17.93 6.21 -2.87
C ILE A 595 17.42 6.22 -1.42
N PRO A 596 17.08 7.37 -0.83
CA PRO A 596 16.65 7.45 0.56
C PRO A 596 15.27 6.82 0.79
N GLY A 597 14.96 6.51 2.05
CA GLY A 597 13.71 5.87 2.45
C GLY A 597 13.65 4.37 2.21
N ILE A 598 14.72 3.75 1.68
CA ILE A 598 14.79 2.34 1.29
C ILE A 598 15.77 1.57 2.17
N ALA A 599 15.28 0.49 2.80
CA ALA A 599 16.14 -0.47 3.48
C ALA A 599 16.77 -1.44 2.47
N ARG A 600 18.09 -1.70 2.61
CA ARG A 600 18.80 -2.66 1.74
C ARG A 600 18.46 -4.11 2.06
N ASN A 601 18.21 -4.41 3.33
CA ASN A 601 17.83 -5.75 3.79
C ASN A 601 16.60 -5.65 4.69
N MET A 602 15.63 -6.49 4.44
CA MET A 602 14.44 -6.68 5.26
C MET A 602 14.25 -8.15 5.52
N GLY A 603 13.92 -8.50 6.76
CA GLY A 603 13.67 -9.88 7.17
C GLY A 603 12.44 -9.98 8.06
N TYR A 604 11.69 -11.03 7.88
CA TYR A 604 10.54 -11.39 8.71
C TYR A 604 10.55 -12.89 8.94
N ALA A 605 10.28 -13.32 10.15
CA ALA A 605 9.97 -14.71 10.46
C ALA A 605 8.89 -14.77 11.53
N SER A 606 7.97 -15.71 11.42
CA SER A 606 6.95 -16.00 12.43
C SER A 606 6.75 -17.49 12.60
N LEU A 607 6.38 -17.85 13.82
CA LEU A 607 5.96 -19.19 14.20
C LEU A 607 4.66 -19.06 14.96
N ALA A 608 3.64 -19.79 14.54
CA ALA A 608 2.33 -19.80 15.17
C ALA A 608 1.87 -21.23 15.46
N TYR A 609 1.36 -21.43 16.66
CA TYR A 609 0.53 -22.57 17.04
C TYR A 609 -0.91 -22.07 17.15
N ALA A 610 -1.79 -22.50 16.27
CA ALA A 610 -3.11 -21.90 16.07
C ALA A 610 -4.21 -22.97 15.86
N PRO A 611 -4.54 -23.78 16.87
CA PRO A 611 -5.66 -24.71 16.78
C PRO A 611 -6.99 -23.96 16.63
N PRO A 612 -8.02 -24.61 16.06
CA PRO A 612 -9.35 -24.01 15.92
C PRO A 612 -9.97 -23.61 17.26
N GLU A 613 -9.69 -24.38 18.32
CA GLU A 613 -10.15 -24.18 19.69
C GLU A 613 -9.04 -24.45 20.70
N GLY A 614 -9.16 -23.86 21.88
CA GLY A 614 -8.18 -24.02 22.95
C GLY A 614 -7.07 -22.96 22.93
N PHE A 615 -5.94 -23.30 23.53
CA PHE A 615 -4.78 -22.42 23.66
C PHE A 615 -4.06 -22.24 22.30
N TYR A 616 -3.69 -21.02 21.99
CA TYR A 616 -2.82 -20.71 20.86
C TYR A 616 -1.74 -19.70 21.26
N ALA A 617 -0.67 -19.67 20.51
CA ALA A 617 0.44 -18.74 20.71
C ALA A 617 1.21 -18.47 19.40
N GLY A 618 1.80 -17.30 19.32
CA GLY A 618 2.61 -16.91 18.19
C GLY A 618 3.76 -16.00 18.58
N ALA A 619 4.82 -16.05 17.78
CA ALA A 619 5.96 -15.17 17.88
C ALA A 619 6.34 -14.66 16.49
N ASP A 620 6.74 -13.42 16.37
CA ASP A 620 7.33 -12.88 15.15
C ASP A 620 8.59 -12.06 15.44
N ILE A 621 9.45 -11.99 14.45
CA ILE A 621 10.67 -11.18 14.46
C ILE A 621 10.78 -10.44 13.13
N ARG A 622 11.12 -9.14 13.20
CA ARG A 622 11.31 -8.26 12.07
C ARG A 622 12.68 -7.62 12.13
N TYR A 623 13.38 -7.66 11.01
CA TYR A 623 14.66 -6.98 10.82
C TYR A 623 14.57 -5.98 9.69
N MET A 624 15.15 -4.79 9.90
CA MET A 624 15.31 -3.78 8.86
C MET A 624 16.73 -3.20 8.98
N SER A 625 17.45 -3.16 7.85
CA SER A 625 18.74 -2.52 7.79
C SER A 625 18.60 -0.99 7.88
N ASP A 626 19.74 -0.28 7.99
CA ASP A 626 19.77 1.18 7.98
C ASP A 626 19.10 1.76 6.72
N ILE A 627 18.45 2.90 6.90
CA ILE A 627 17.74 3.64 5.86
C ILE A 627 18.36 5.03 5.72
N GLN A 628 18.81 5.40 4.51
CA GLN A 628 19.27 6.76 4.25
C GLN A 628 18.10 7.74 4.32
N ALA A 629 18.31 8.91 4.90
CA ALA A 629 17.27 9.92 5.09
C ALA A 629 17.31 11.03 4.01
N ASN A 630 18.42 11.19 3.31
CA ASN A 630 18.59 12.19 2.26
C ASN A 630 19.40 11.66 1.08
N ASP A 631 19.32 12.35 -0.06
CA ASP A 631 19.98 11.97 -1.32
C ASP A 631 21.50 11.97 -1.22
N GLU A 632 22.08 12.85 -0.39
CA GLU A 632 23.52 12.94 -0.15
C GLU A 632 24.05 11.77 0.71
N ASN A 633 23.15 10.97 1.31
CA ASN A 633 23.46 9.88 2.23
C ASN A 633 24.26 10.33 3.48
N THR A 634 24.04 11.57 3.93
CA THR A 634 24.70 12.15 5.11
C THR A 634 23.95 11.88 6.41
N ALA A 635 22.67 11.53 6.35
CA ALA A 635 21.82 11.20 7.48
C ALA A 635 21.14 9.84 7.26
N LYS A 636 20.99 9.06 8.34
CA LYS A 636 20.36 7.73 8.26
C LYS A 636 19.66 7.32 9.55
N ALA A 637 18.60 6.54 9.43
CA ALA A 637 18.02 5.80 10.55
C ALA A 637 18.80 4.49 10.75
N PRO A 638 19.17 4.12 11.98
CA PRO A 638 19.89 2.88 12.26
C PRO A 638 19.06 1.63 11.98
N SER A 639 19.75 0.51 11.74
CA SER A 639 19.11 -0.79 11.64
C SER A 639 18.49 -1.25 12.96
N TYR A 640 17.43 -2.04 12.88
CA TYR A 640 16.78 -2.60 14.05
C TYR A 640 16.31 -4.03 13.85
N THR A 641 16.16 -4.73 14.99
CA THR A 641 15.45 -6.01 15.08
C THR A 641 14.47 -5.91 16.23
N VAL A 642 13.21 -6.23 15.96
CA VAL A 642 12.14 -6.25 16.97
C VAL A 642 11.42 -7.58 16.94
N ALA A 643 11.02 -8.06 18.10
CA ALA A 643 10.28 -9.30 18.27
C ALA A 643 8.99 -9.04 19.02
N SER A 644 7.94 -9.80 18.68
CA SER A 644 6.63 -9.72 19.32
C SER A 644 6.16 -11.12 19.72
N LEU A 645 5.38 -11.19 20.77
CA LEU A 645 4.73 -12.41 21.25
C LEU A 645 3.24 -12.18 21.39
N ASN A 646 2.45 -13.19 21.06
CA ASN A 646 1.03 -13.19 21.33
C ASN A 646 0.57 -14.58 21.83
N SER A 647 -0.51 -14.61 22.58
CA SER A 647 -1.18 -15.84 22.96
C SER A 647 -2.63 -15.56 23.30
N GLY A 648 -3.44 -16.61 23.25
CA GLY A 648 -4.85 -16.52 23.59
C GLY A 648 -5.48 -17.87 23.81
N TYR A 649 -6.76 -17.84 24.05
CA TYR A 649 -7.58 -19.03 24.26
C TYR A 649 -8.94 -18.88 23.57
N LYS A 650 -9.26 -19.80 22.66
CA LYS A 650 -10.55 -19.90 21.96
C LYS A 650 -11.44 -20.90 22.69
N LEU A 651 -12.53 -20.43 23.23
CA LEU A 651 -13.50 -21.24 23.95
C LEU A 651 -14.83 -21.30 23.21
N ARG A 652 -15.22 -22.50 22.79
CA ARG A 652 -16.57 -22.73 22.28
C ARG A 652 -17.55 -22.89 23.47
N ILE A 653 -18.52 -21.98 23.54
CA ILE A 653 -19.56 -21.98 24.53
C ILE A 653 -20.87 -22.41 23.84
N GLN A 654 -21.27 -23.64 24.01
CA GLN A 654 -22.31 -24.29 23.20
C GLN A 654 -21.89 -24.32 21.71
N GLU A 655 -22.74 -24.79 20.82
CA GLU A 655 -22.39 -24.92 19.39
C GLU A 655 -22.32 -23.60 18.67
N SER A 656 -23.05 -22.56 19.15
CA SER A 656 -23.21 -21.27 18.46
C SER A 656 -22.25 -20.16 18.86
N TRP A 657 -21.64 -20.23 20.06
CA TRP A 657 -20.80 -19.15 20.57
C TRP A 657 -19.33 -19.52 20.59
N MET A 658 -18.49 -18.63 20.08
CA MET A 658 -17.04 -18.69 20.22
C MET A 658 -16.54 -17.44 20.94
N LEU A 659 -15.83 -17.63 22.05
CA LEU A 659 -15.14 -16.60 22.80
C LEU A 659 -13.64 -16.76 22.57
N ASP A 660 -12.96 -15.71 22.15
CA ASP A 660 -11.51 -15.65 22.00
C ASP A 660 -10.97 -14.52 22.88
N VAL A 661 -10.10 -14.84 23.83
CA VAL A 661 -9.42 -13.88 24.71
C VAL A 661 -7.94 -13.99 24.49
N TRP A 662 -7.28 -12.84 24.24
CA TRP A 662 -5.89 -12.83 23.86
C TRP A 662 -5.10 -11.66 24.44
N GLY A 663 -3.79 -11.84 24.48
CA GLY A 663 -2.82 -10.82 24.82
C GLY A 663 -1.62 -10.82 23.88
N ARG A 664 -0.96 -9.69 23.77
CA ARG A 664 0.26 -9.53 22.98
C ARG A 664 1.24 -8.57 23.64
N VAL A 665 2.50 -8.77 23.30
CA VAL A 665 3.61 -7.87 23.67
C VAL A 665 4.35 -7.57 22.38
N ASP A 666 4.41 -6.30 22.00
CA ASP A 666 5.20 -5.83 20.86
C ASP A 666 6.51 -5.23 21.36
N ASN A 667 7.55 -5.34 20.51
CA ASN A 667 8.91 -4.92 20.88
C ASN A 667 9.36 -5.51 22.23
N LEU A 668 9.36 -6.83 22.30
CA LEU A 668 9.62 -7.60 23.53
C LEU A 668 10.90 -7.20 24.27
N PHE A 669 11.94 -6.83 23.52
CA PHE A 669 13.25 -6.48 24.07
C PHE A 669 13.44 -4.99 24.31
N ASP A 670 12.37 -4.20 24.22
CA ASP A 670 12.37 -2.75 24.46
C ASP A 670 13.41 -2.00 23.63
N ARG A 671 13.51 -2.37 22.34
CA ARG A 671 14.46 -1.77 21.41
C ARG A 671 14.01 -0.35 21.07
N GLU A 672 14.87 0.64 21.25
CA GLU A 672 14.69 1.98 20.70
C GLU A 672 15.02 1.97 19.19
N TYR A 673 14.10 2.45 18.35
CA TYR A 673 14.28 2.48 16.90
C TYR A 673 13.40 3.54 16.21
N VAL A 674 13.74 3.85 14.99
CA VAL A 674 12.98 4.75 14.12
C VAL A 674 11.98 3.92 13.29
N GLY A 675 10.70 4.20 13.45
CA GLY A 675 9.63 3.48 12.77
C GLY A 675 9.40 3.94 11.34
N SER A 676 9.74 5.19 11.01
CA SER A 676 9.61 5.77 9.68
C SER A 676 10.60 6.91 9.48
N VAL A 677 10.98 7.16 8.22
CA VAL A 677 11.90 8.24 7.83
C VAL A 677 11.17 9.21 6.90
N ILE A 678 11.25 10.50 7.22
CA ILE A 678 10.79 11.59 6.35
C ILE A 678 11.97 11.97 5.43
N VAL A 679 11.86 11.62 4.16
CA VAL A 679 12.93 11.76 3.17
C VAL A 679 13.15 13.23 2.79
N ASN A 680 14.43 13.65 2.70
CA ASN A 680 14.86 14.98 2.23
C ASN A 680 14.20 16.15 2.99
N GLU A 681 13.92 15.98 4.27
CA GLU A 681 13.34 17.05 5.12
C GLU A 681 14.36 18.15 5.37
N GLY A 682 14.09 19.35 4.88
CA GLY A 682 15.03 20.49 4.94
C GLY A 682 15.39 21.00 6.32
N ASN A 683 14.63 20.62 7.36
CA ASN A 683 14.91 20.94 8.77
C ASN A 683 15.68 19.83 9.48
N SER A 684 16.15 18.81 8.78
CA SER A 684 16.76 17.58 9.32
C SER A 684 15.88 16.81 10.30
N ARG A 685 14.56 16.99 10.25
CA ARG A 685 13.56 16.27 11.06
C ARG A 685 13.14 14.98 10.37
N TYR A 686 14.12 14.13 10.16
CA TYR A 686 13.95 12.89 9.40
C TYR A 686 13.29 11.77 10.18
N TYR A 687 13.30 11.81 11.52
CA TYR A 687 13.07 10.64 12.36
C TYR A 687 11.66 10.65 12.96
N GLU A 688 10.92 9.58 12.74
CA GLU A 688 9.64 9.28 13.39
C GLU A 688 9.83 8.06 14.30
N PRO A 689 10.04 8.27 15.61
CA PRO A 689 10.34 7.19 16.55
C PRO A 689 9.19 6.19 16.70
N ALA A 690 9.54 4.92 16.84
CA ALA A 690 8.61 3.85 17.17
C ALA A 690 8.57 3.60 18.70
N PRO A 691 7.47 3.05 19.23
CA PRO A 691 7.33 2.78 20.65
C PRO A 691 8.30 1.69 21.11
N GLY A 692 8.75 1.82 22.36
CA GLY A 692 9.39 0.76 23.12
C GLY A 692 8.42 -0.42 23.34
N ARG A 693 8.73 -1.27 24.34
CA ARG A 693 7.85 -2.39 24.68
C ARG A 693 6.44 -1.90 25.00
N ASN A 694 5.47 -2.49 24.34
CA ASN A 694 4.07 -2.13 24.53
C ASN A 694 3.18 -3.38 24.53
N TYR A 695 1.97 -3.23 25.04
CA TYR A 695 1.10 -4.35 25.40
C TYR A 695 -0.31 -4.13 24.83
N GLY A 696 -0.99 -5.22 24.58
CA GLY A 696 -2.38 -5.21 24.19
C GLY A 696 -3.11 -6.46 24.66
N VAL A 697 -4.39 -6.29 24.96
CA VAL A 697 -5.31 -7.38 25.26
C VAL A 697 -6.57 -7.20 24.45
N GLY A 698 -7.23 -8.29 24.09
CA GLY A 698 -8.46 -8.24 23.33
C GLY A 698 -9.40 -9.39 23.64
N VAL A 699 -10.66 -9.14 23.33
CA VAL A 699 -11.73 -10.12 23.41
C VAL A 699 -12.53 -10.08 22.12
N ASN A 700 -12.74 -11.24 21.50
CA ASN A 700 -13.61 -11.41 20.35
C ASN A 700 -14.73 -12.39 20.76
N LEU A 701 -15.96 -12.04 20.47
CA LEU A 701 -17.13 -12.87 20.69
C LEU A 701 -17.86 -13.03 19.37
N SER A 702 -18.04 -14.25 18.91
CA SER A 702 -18.83 -14.54 17.71
C SER A 702 -20.02 -15.46 18.03
N TYR A 703 -21.11 -15.21 17.33
CA TYR A 703 -22.32 -16.02 17.35
C TYR A 703 -22.66 -16.50 15.96
N THR A 704 -22.79 -17.79 15.80
CA THR A 704 -23.21 -18.45 14.55
C THR A 704 -24.66 -18.85 14.65
N PHE A 705 -25.50 -18.33 13.75
CA PHE A 705 -26.91 -18.67 13.66
C PHE A 705 -27.04 -20.08 13.05
N MET A 706 -27.75 -20.99 13.73
CA MET A 706 -28.01 -22.36 13.25
C MET A 706 -29.32 -22.42 12.45
#